data_b2a1932e3b6d5d9640eed0b14b431fab
#
_entry.id   b2a1932e3b6d5d9640eed0b14b431fab
#
_cell.length_a   1.000
_cell.length_b   1.000
_cell.length_c   1.000
_cell.angle_alpha   90.00
_cell.angle_beta   90.00
_cell.angle_gamma   90.00
#
_symmetry.space_group_name_H-M   'P 1'
#
loop_
_entity.id
_entity.type
_entity.pdbx_description
1 polymer ?
#
loop_
_entity_poly.entity_id
_entity_poly.type
_entity_poly.pdbx_seq_one_letter_code
_entity_poly.pdbx_strand_id
1 'polypeptide(L)'
;MSRKIRYGGDYNPEQWPQSTWDEDHRLFTRAGIDTLTVGVFSWSLTQPAEDTYDFTVLDRILDRAAAEGRQICLATGTAALPPWLARKYPEVNRTDFEGRRHRYGQRHNFCPSSPAYRRLSTAMATRLAERYSEHPALLAWHINNEYGGVCYCEHCAEAFREWLRTEYVTLDALNDAWWTTFWSHRYTDWGEIEPPSALTEHWRGPDHTAFQGITLAYFRFTTDALLGCFLAEKEVIRAHDRQTPVTTNLMGMFRPLDYHRWAPHLDFASWDSYPPLDAPPTWPALAHDLMRGLKDGAPFWLMEQTPSTTACRDVNPLRRPGELRLATFQAVAHGADAALYFQLRASRGACEKYHGAVIGHAGRDDTRVFGEVAELGRELAMLGDATLGARTPARTALVFDWDSWWALEISDGPSRLVKYQEVVHAYYRAAREAGADVDVVPQTADLTSYDVVLAPVLHLVKGDLAERLEAVAARGGTVLTTFLSGRGDEHDRAFLTDVPGPLAPLMGVRIDEWDARPPGFTQPVPELGSQARLVFEIVQPRGAEPVATYGSDFYAGTPAVTRNAFGAGEAWYVATVLDQPGVDEVVRRVLARHDLLGPYTDHPVVETATRVAPDGTRLLFLLNHTPEPARLTAHTTATDLLTGKRTEKGEPLTLDPLGTAILRIE
;
A
#
# COMPACT_ATOMS: atom_id res chain seq x y z
N MET A 1 21.90 -8.38 21.23
CA MET A 1 21.68 -9.03 19.91
C MET A 1 22.34 -8.17 18.85
N SER A 2 22.94 -8.78 17.83
CA SER A 2 23.46 -8.04 16.67
C SER A 2 22.29 -7.29 16.00
N ARG A 3 22.44 -5.99 15.73
CA ARG A 3 21.47 -5.21 14.95
C ARG A 3 21.56 -5.72 13.51
N LYS A 4 20.44 -6.22 12.98
CA LYS A 4 20.30 -6.68 11.57
C LYS A 4 18.84 -6.59 11.16
N ILE A 5 18.57 -6.68 9.85
CA ILE A 5 17.22 -6.83 9.31
C ILE A 5 16.55 -8.03 9.98
N ARG A 6 15.32 -7.83 10.48
CA ARG A 6 14.51 -8.90 11.07
C ARG A 6 14.15 -9.92 10.02
N TYR A 7 14.29 -11.21 10.36
CA TYR A 7 14.10 -12.29 9.40
C TYR A 7 13.34 -13.45 10.02
N GLY A 8 12.22 -13.84 9.41
CA GLY A 8 11.37 -14.88 9.97
C GLY A 8 10.01 -14.96 9.31
N GLY A 9 8.93 -15.03 10.09
CA GLY A 9 7.57 -15.08 9.53
C GLY A 9 6.53 -15.67 10.47
N ASP A 10 5.35 -15.93 9.91
CA ASP A 10 4.23 -16.49 10.63
C ASP A 10 4.50 -17.94 10.99
N TYR A 11 4.33 -18.22 12.27
CA TYR A 11 4.50 -19.55 12.84
C TYR A 11 3.26 -19.94 13.60
N ASN A 12 2.57 -20.99 13.14
CA ASN A 12 1.33 -21.51 13.69
C ASN A 12 1.53 -22.93 14.26
N PRO A 13 2.38 -23.10 15.30
CA PRO A 13 2.74 -24.42 15.82
C PRO A 13 1.55 -25.14 16.49
N GLU A 14 0.51 -24.42 16.87
CA GLU A 14 -0.74 -24.97 17.40
C GLU A 14 -1.45 -25.89 16.40
N GLN A 15 -1.17 -25.80 15.11
CA GLN A 15 -1.69 -26.70 14.08
C GLN A 15 -0.95 -28.05 14.05
N TRP A 16 0.16 -28.19 14.77
CA TRP A 16 1.07 -29.34 14.71
C TRP A 16 1.26 -30.00 16.08
N PRO A 17 1.52 -31.31 16.13
CA PRO A 17 1.93 -31.94 17.38
C PRO A 17 3.18 -31.26 17.96
N GLN A 18 3.19 -31.08 19.29
CA GLN A 18 4.33 -30.43 19.94
C GLN A 18 5.69 -31.12 19.67
N SER A 19 5.69 -32.42 19.36
CA SER A 19 6.88 -33.17 18.96
C SER A 19 7.56 -32.66 17.69
N THR A 20 6.88 -31.86 16.86
CA THR A 20 7.47 -31.25 15.67
C THR A 20 8.21 -29.94 15.96
N TRP A 21 7.96 -29.31 17.10
CA TRP A 21 8.50 -27.98 17.41
C TRP A 21 10.03 -27.99 17.56
N ASP A 22 10.60 -29.06 18.11
CA ASP A 22 12.06 -29.18 18.24
C ASP A 22 12.75 -29.18 16.87
N GLU A 23 12.18 -29.88 15.92
CA GLU A 23 12.69 -29.90 14.56
C GLU A 23 12.51 -28.54 13.86
N ASP A 24 11.36 -27.91 14.01
CA ASP A 24 11.10 -26.57 13.45
C ASP A 24 12.14 -25.57 13.97
N HIS A 25 12.37 -25.51 15.28
CA HIS A 25 13.32 -24.59 15.89
C HIS A 25 14.78 -24.88 15.46
N ARG A 26 15.14 -26.16 15.28
CA ARG A 26 16.45 -26.56 14.71
C ARG A 26 16.58 -26.02 13.28
N LEU A 27 15.54 -26.12 12.46
CA LEU A 27 15.52 -25.64 11.08
C LEU A 27 15.53 -24.11 11.04
N PHE A 28 14.83 -23.43 11.92
CA PHE A 28 14.88 -21.96 12.04
C PHE A 28 16.31 -21.47 12.31
N THR A 29 17.06 -22.15 13.19
CA THR A 29 18.46 -21.82 13.46
C THR A 29 19.31 -21.95 12.18
N ARG A 30 19.12 -23.03 11.39
CA ARG A 30 19.84 -23.25 10.13
C ARG A 30 19.50 -22.19 9.07
N ALA A 31 18.25 -21.72 9.05
CA ALA A 31 17.77 -20.71 8.11
C ALA A 31 18.08 -19.27 8.56
N GLY A 32 18.64 -19.06 9.75
CA GLY A 32 18.93 -17.71 10.29
C GLY A 32 17.69 -16.96 10.75
N ILE A 33 16.58 -17.65 11.00
CA ILE A 33 15.29 -17.07 11.43
C ILE A 33 15.40 -16.66 12.89
N ASP A 34 15.09 -15.38 13.18
CA ASP A 34 15.15 -14.77 14.51
C ASP A 34 13.82 -14.19 14.99
N THR A 35 12.84 -14.01 14.10
CA THR A 35 11.57 -13.33 14.40
C THR A 35 10.38 -14.21 14.00
N LEU A 36 9.43 -14.39 14.91
CA LEU A 36 8.23 -15.20 14.72
C LEU A 36 6.99 -14.33 14.93
N THR A 37 6.05 -14.35 13.99
CA THR A 37 4.70 -13.84 14.21
C THR A 37 3.83 -14.98 14.69
N VAL A 38 3.18 -14.85 15.85
CA VAL A 38 2.41 -15.93 16.46
C VAL A 38 1.05 -15.47 16.96
N GLY A 39 0.10 -16.39 17.03
CA GLY A 39 -1.21 -16.15 17.62
C GLY A 39 -2.21 -15.45 16.70
N VAL A 40 -1.92 -15.26 15.41
CA VAL A 40 -2.73 -14.47 14.46
C VAL A 40 -4.18 -14.93 14.41
N PHE A 41 -4.44 -16.23 14.47
CA PHE A 41 -5.80 -16.80 14.39
C PHE A 41 -6.14 -17.67 15.60
N SER A 42 -5.51 -17.44 16.76
CA SER A 42 -5.62 -18.31 17.93
C SER A 42 -6.75 -17.94 18.91
N TRP A 43 -7.67 -17.02 18.58
CA TRP A 43 -8.70 -16.55 19.52
C TRP A 43 -9.54 -17.68 20.10
N SER A 44 -10.06 -18.60 19.29
CA SER A 44 -10.87 -19.72 19.80
C SER A 44 -10.08 -20.72 20.64
N LEU A 45 -8.77 -20.82 20.45
CA LEU A 45 -7.87 -21.65 21.27
C LEU A 45 -7.61 -21.00 22.63
N THR A 46 -7.34 -19.71 22.63
CA THR A 46 -7.04 -18.95 23.85
C THR A 46 -8.27 -18.57 24.66
N GLN A 47 -9.45 -18.48 24.00
CA GLN A 47 -10.72 -18.21 24.66
C GLN A 47 -11.79 -19.21 24.17
N PRO A 48 -11.82 -20.43 24.68
CA PRO A 48 -12.78 -21.48 24.27
C PRO A 48 -14.22 -21.19 24.67
N ALA A 49 -14.46 -20.31 25.64
CA ALA A 49 -15.77 -19.78 26.02
C ALA A 49 -15.63 -18.36 26.55
N GLU A 50 -16.71 -17.59 26.64
CA GLU A 50 -16.68 -16.15 26.95
C GLU A 50 -15.88 -15.80 28.21
N ASP A 51 -16.06 -16.60 29.27
CA ASP A 51 -15.41 -16.34 30.57
C ASP A 51 -14.25 -17.30 30.86
N THR A 52 -13.78 -18.03 29.85
CA THR A 52 -12.73 -19.04 29.99
C THR A 52 -11.54 -18.71 29.08
N TYR A 53 -10.37 -18.59 29.68
CA TYR A 53 -9.12 -18.35 28.96
C TYR A 53 -8.14 -19.50 29.22
N ASP A 54 -7.47 -19.95 28.17
CA ASP A 54 -6.41 -20.96 28.21
C ASP A 54 -5.22 -20.51 27.38
N PHE A 55 -4.17 -20.05 28.05
CA PHE A 55 -2.93 -19.61 27.43
C PHE A 55 -1.84 -20.69 27.40
N THR A 56 -2.14 -21.93 27.81
CA THR A 56 -1.16 -23.01 27.96
C THR A 56 -0.32 -23.24 26.71
N VAL A 57 -0.93 -23.20 25.53
CA VAL A 57 -0.22 -23.41 24.25
C VAL A 57 0.62 -22.18 23.93
N LEU A 58 0.06 -20.99 24.08
CA LEU A 58 0.74 -19.73 23.78
C LEU A 58 1.92 -19.49 24.71
N ASP A 59 1.79 -19.79 26.02
CA ASP A 59 2.91 -19.76 26.99
C ASP A 59 4.09 -20.58 26.49
N ARG A 60 3.83 -21.84 26.12
CA ARG A 60 4.88 -22.73 25.61
C ARG A 60 5.56 -22.23 24.34
N ILE A 61 4.80 -21.58 23.44
CA ILE A 61 5.35 -20.99 22.21
C ILE A 61 6.30 -19.84 22.57
N LEU A 62 5.87 -18.92 23.45
CA LEU A 62 6.68 -17.77 23.85
C LEU A 62 7.92 -18.19 24.66
N ASP A 63 7.74 -19.07 25.64
CA ASP A 63 8.85 -19.60 26.46
C ASP A 63 9.89 -20.31 25.59
N ARG A 64 9.44 -21.10 24.60
CA ARG A 64 10.32 -21.77 23.66
C ARG A 64 11.11 -20.77 22.81
N ALA A 65 10.44 -19.75 22.28
CA ALA A 65 11.11 -18.71 21.50
C ALA A 65 12.17 -17.97 22.34
N ALA A 66 11.83 -17.62 23.58
CA ALA A 66 12.78 -16.99 24.51
C ALA A 66 14.00 -17.88 24.79
N ALA A 67 13.77 -19.17 25.08
CA ALA A 67 14.85 -20.13 25.35
C ALA A 67 15.82 -20.29 24.16
N GLU A 68 15.34 -20.14 22.94
CA GLU A 68 16.11 -20.20 21.69
C GLU A 68 16.64 -18.84 21.22
N GLY A 69 16.44 -17.78 22.01
CA GLY A 69 16.88 -16.42 21.69
C GLY A 69 16.15 -15.77 20.51
N ARG A 70 14.93 -16.22 20.19
CA ARG A 70 14.07 -15.63 19.15
C ARG A 70 13.13 -14.60 19.71
N GLN A 71 12.71 -13.69 18.87
CA GLN A 71 11.76 -12.63 19.22
C GLN A 71 10.39 -12.88 18.59
N ILE A 72 9.36 -12.39 19.25
CA ILE A 72 7.96 -12.61 18.85
C ILE A 72 7.27 -11.29 18.55
N CYS A 73 6.63 -11.23 17.38
CA CYS A 73 5.54 -10.33 17.09
C CYS A 73 4.25 -11.05 17.50
N LEU A 74 3.64 -10.62 18.61
CA LEU A 74 2.48 -11.29 19.20
C LEU A 74 1.19 -10.70 18.70
N ALA A 75 0.37 -11.53 18.03
CA ALA A 75 -0.92 -11.10 17.52
C ALA A 75 -2.04 -11.23 18.58
N THR A 76 -3.05 -10.34 18.48
CA THR A 76 -4.23 -10.40 19.37
C THR A 76 -5.23 -11.49 18.98
N GLY A 77 -5.11 -12.05 17.77
CA GLY A 77 -5.96 -13.12 17.27
C GLY A 77 -7.35 -12.69 16.82
N THR A 78 -7.68 -11.42 16.92
CA THR A 78 -9.05 -10.89 16.81
C THR A 78 -9.60 -10.80 15.38
N ALA A 79 -8.80 -11.14 14.36
CA ALA A 79 -9.22 -11.21 12.97
C ALA A 79 -10.21 -12.35 12.68
N ALA A 80 -10.21 -13.42 13.46
CA ALA A 80 -11.07 -14.57 13.28
C ALA A 80 -11.92 -14.82 14.54
N LEU A 81 -13.24 -14.62 14.41
CA LEU A 81 -14.20 -14.82 15.51
C LEU A 81 -14.20 -16.27 16.00
N PRO A 82 -14.26 -16.52 17.32
CA PRO A 82 -14.57 -17.85 17.83
C PRO A 82 -16.03 -18.28 17.48
N PRO A 83 -16.29 -19.58 17.24
CA PRO A 83 -17.64 -20.07 16.92
C PRO A 83 -18.68 -19.73 18.00
N TRP A 84 -18.30 -19.81 19.28
CA TRP A 84 -19.18 -19.51 20.41
C TRP A 84 -19.64 -18.05 20.41
N LEU A 85 -18.75 -17.11 19.99
CA LEU A 85 -19.04 -15.68 19.93
C LEU A 85 -20.11 -15.39 18.87
N ALA A 86 -19.91 -15.87 17.64
CA ALA A 86 -20.87 -15.71 16.55
C ALA A 86 -22.23 -16.42 16.84
N ARG A 87 -22.22 -17.49 17.66
CA ARG A 87 -23.45 -18.17 18.09
C ARG A 87 -24.18 -17.38 19.17
N LYS A 88 -23.46 -16.86 20.17
CA LYS A 88 -24.06 -16.15 21.32
C LYS A 88 -24.53 -14.74 20.95
N TYR A 89 -23.81 -14.09 20.08
CA TYR A 89 -24.03 -12.71 19.61
C TYR A 89 -24.09 -12.67 18.07
N PRO A 90 -25.17 -13.11 17.42
CA PRO A 90 -25.24 -13.20 15.95
C PRO A 90 -24.99 -11.87 15.24
N GLU A 91 -25.26 -10.74 15.91
CA GLU A 91 -25.06 -9.38 15.42
C GLU A 91 -23.56 -9.00 15.25
N VAL A 92 -22.65 -9.78 15.81
CA VAL A 92 -21.20 -9.58 15.56
C VAL A 92 -20.83 -9.87 14.10
N ASN A 93 -21.62 -10.74 13.43
CA ASN A 93 -21.36 -11.01 12.02
C ASN A 93 -21.83 -9.85 11.15
N ARG A 94 -20.95 -9.43 10.24
CA ARG A 94 -21.26 -8.33 9.31
C ARG A 94 -22.45 -8.64 8.40
N THR A 95 -23.11 -7.59 7.96
CA THR A 95 -24.10 -7.62 6.88
C THR A 95 -23.42 -7.15 5.60
N ASP A 96 -23.57 -7.93 4.51
CA ASP A 96 -22.97 -7.60 3.22
C ASP A 96 -23.74 -6.50 2.47
N PHE A 97 -23.22 -6.15 1.29
CA PHE A 97 -23.79 -5.13 0.42
C PHE A 97 -25.24 -5.43 0.02
N GLU A 98 -25.61 -6.70 -0.14
CA GLU A 98 -26.96 -7.16 -0.49
C GLU A 98 -27.90 -7.25 0.72
N GLY A 99 -27.45 -6.85 1.92
CA GLY A 99 -28.27 -6.87 3.14
C GLY A 99 -28.34 -8.23 3.83
N ARG A 100 -27.50 -9.21 3.44
CA ARG A 100 -27.47 -10.54 4.06
C ARG A 100 -26.51 -10.54 5.24
N ARG A 101 -27.01 -10.91 6.42
CA ARG A 101 -26.12 -11.12 7.56
C ARG A 101 -25.31 -12.40 7.36
N HIS A 102 -24.00 -12.29 7.43
CA HIS A 102 -23.10 -13.42 7.39
C HIS A 102 -23.26 -14.32 8.61
N ARG A 103 -22.66 -15.50 8.54
CA ARG A 103 -22.59 -16.47 9.65
C ARG A 103 -21.13 -16.77 9.93
N TYR A 104 -20.87 -17.47 11.03
CA TYR A 104 -19.53 -17.97 11.33
C TYR A 104 -18.96 -18.79 10.16
N GLY A 105 -17.67 -18.69 9.93
CA GLY A 105 -16.97 -19.54 8.97
C GLY A 105 -15.77 -18.94 8.27
N GLN A 106 -15.63 -17.63 8.23
CA GLN A 106 -14.51 -16.95 7.56
C GLN A 106 -13.90 -15.87 8.48
N ARG A 107 -12.61 -15.56 8.27
CA ARG A 107 -11.96 -14.42 8.93
C ARG A 107 -12.54 -13.09 8.41
N HIS A 108 -12.32 -11.99 9.14
CA HIS A 108 -12.83 -10.63 8.85
C HIS A 108 -14.37 -10.57 8.72
N ASN A 109 -15.08 -11.47 9.35
CA ASN A 109 -16.52 -11.57 9.26
C ASN A 109 -17.24 -10.82 10.39
N PHE A 110 -16.53 -9.93 11.07
CA PHE A 110 -17.08 -9.15 12.18
C PHE A 110 -17.60 -7.77 11.71
N CYS A 111 -18.59 -7.27 12.45
CA CYS A 111 -19.06 -5.90 12.36
C CYS A 111 -18.18 -4.99 13.24
N PRO A 112 -17.52 -3.95 12.69
CA PRO A 112 -16.66 -3.06 13.46
C PRO A 112 -17.43 -2.20 14.48
N SER A 113 -18.73 -2.04 14.30
CA SER A 113 -19.61 -1.29 15.19
C SER A 113 -20.35 -2.16 16.21
N SER A 114 -20.14 -3.50 16.20
CA SER A 114 -20.77 -4.39 17.17
C SER A 114 -20.24 -4.16 18.58
N PRO A 115 -21.10 -3.84 19.57
CA PRO A 115 -20.67 -3.69 20.96
C PRO A 115 -20.07 -4.97 21.55
N ALA A 116 -20.60 -6.14 21.15
CA ALA A 116 -20.10 -7.43 21.62
C ALA A 116 -18.70 -7.72 21.07
N TYR A 117 -18.46 -7.47 19.78
CA TYR A 117 -17.12 -7.60 19.19
C TYR A 117 -16.12 -6.70 19.89
N ARG A 118 -16.41 -5.39 19.99
CA ARG A 118 -15.49 -4.41 20.62
C ARG A 118 -15.16 -4.78 22.07
N ARG A 119 -16.16 -5.16 22.86
CA ARG A 119 -15.95 -5.58 24.26
C ARG A 119 -15.07 -6.83 24.37
N LEU A 120 -15.28 -7.83 23.52
CA LEU A 120 -14.58 -9.11 23.62
C LEU A 120 -13.18 -9.07 22.99
N SER A 121 -12.98 -8.32 21.91
CA SER A 121 -11.65 -8.12 21.32
C SER A 121 -10.75 -7.33 22.27
N THR A 122 -11.25 -6.26 22.88
CA THR A 122 -10.49 -5.50 23.89
C THR A 122 -10.22 -6.33 25.15
N ALA A 123 -11.16 -7.17 25.60
CA ALA A 123 -10.94 -8.09 26.71
C ALA A 123 -9.82 -9.10 26.40
N MET A 124 -9.77 -9.66 25.20
CA MET A 124 -8.68 -10.53 24.75
C MET A 124 -7.34 -9.79 24.74
N ALA A 125 -7.28 -8.61 24.12
CA ALA A 125 -6.07 -7.81 24.07
C ALA A 125 -5.57 -7.44 25.47
N THR A 126 -6.48 -7.12 26.41
CA THR A 126 -6.14 -6.87 27.82
C THR A 126 -5.48 -8.09 28.46
N ARG A 127 -6.09 -9.29 28.30
CA ARG A 127 -5.54 -10.53 28.89
C ARG A 127 -4.17 -10.88 28.34
N LEU A 128 -3.96 -10.67 27.04
CA LEU A 128 -2.65 -10.85 26.41
C LEU A 128 -1.62 -9.86 26.95
N ALA A 129 -1.99 -8.59 27.07
CA ALA A 129 -1.10 -7.55 27.60
C ALA A 129 -0.76 -7.77 29.07
N GLU A 130 -1.75 -8.08 29.94
CA GLU A 130 -1.52 -8.43 31.35
C GLU A 130 -0.52 -9.58 31.50
N ARG A 131 -0.54 -10.55 30.57
CA ARG A 131 0.29 -11.75 30.68
C ARG A 131 1.68 -11.60 30.07
N TYR A 132 1.80 -10.92 28.93
CA TYR A 132 3.00 -10.99 28.09
C TYR A 132 3.78 -9.68 27.93
N SER A 133 3.32 -8.56 28.49
CA SER A 133 4.00 -7.27 28.37
C SER A 133 5.46 -7.26 28.82
N GLU A 134 5.81 -8.09 29.79
CA GLU A 134 7.18 -8.23 30.32
C GLU A 134 7.90 -9.49 29.78
N HIS A 135 7.32 -10.19 28.81
CA HIS A 135 7.89 -11.44 28.32
C HIS A 135 9.16 -11.16 27.48
N PRO A 136 10.30 -11.83 27.77
CA PRO A 136 11.60 -11.49 27.15
C PRO A 136 11.67 -11.72 25.65
N ALA A 137 10.78 -12.53 25.07
CA ALA A 137 10.70 -12.73 23.64
C ALA A 137 9.84 -11.66 22.93
N LEU A 138 9.03 -10.88 23.65
CA LEU A 138 8.11 -9.93 23.01
C LEU A 138 8.88 -8.81 22.32
N LEU A 139 8.67 -8.65 21.02
CA LEU A 139 9.30 -7.65 20.17
C LEU A 139 8.32 -6.57 19.74
N ALA A 140 7.12 -6.97 19.37
CA ALA A 140 6.07 -6.09 18.88
C ALA A 140 4.69 -6.70 19.12
N TRP A 141 3.66 -5.85 19.20
CA TRP A 141 2.26 -6.24 19.19
C TRP A 141 1.71 -6.15 17.77
N HIS A 142 1.03 -7.19 17.33
CA HIS A 142 0.31 -7.25 16.07
C HIS A 142 -1.19 -7.30 16.34
N ILE A 143 -1.89 -6.18 16.18
CA ILE A 143 -3.33 -6.12 16.46
C ILE A 143 -4.11 -6.61 15.24
N ASN A 144 -4.97 -7.61 15.45
CA ASN A 144 -5.81 -8.22 14.42
C ASN A 144 -4.96 -8.85 13.29
N ASN A 145 -5.38 -8.73 12.04
CA ASN A 145 -4.64 -9.10 10.83
C ASN A 145 -5.37 -8.56 9.61
N GLU A 146 -4.69 -7.86 8.70
CA GLU A 146 -5.23 -7.43 7.40
C GLU A 146 -6.65 -6.87 7.47
N TYR A 147 -6.86 -5.86 8.31
CA TYR A 147 -8.20 -5.28 8.49
C TYR A 147 -8.91 -5.04 7.17
N GLY A 148 -10.18 -5.47 7.08
CA GLY A 148 -10.97 -5.33 5.88
C GLY A 148 -12.44 -5.73 6.06
N GLY A 149 -13.17 -5.65 4.97
CA GLY A 149 -14.61 -5.93 4.95
C GLY A 149 -15.46 -4.73 5.34
N VAL A 150 -16.52 -4.50 4.56
CA VAL A 150 -17.53 -3.46 4.79
C VAL A 150 -18.75 -4.09 5.43
N CYS A 151 -19.39 -3.42 6.37
CA CYS A 151 -20.60 -3.90 7.05
C CYS A 151 -21.72 -2.87 6.90
N TYR A 152 -22.93 -3.33 6.53
CA TYR A 152 -24.10 -2.52 6.25
C TYR A 152 -25.25 -2.83 7.24
N CYS A 153 -24.93 -3.22 8.47
CA CYS A 153 -25.95 -3.57 9.47
C CYS A 153 -26.43 -2.34 10.25
N GLU A 154 -27.49 -2.52 11.06
CA GLU A 154 -28.09 -1.49 11.89
C GLU A 154 -27.08 -0.81 12.84
N HIS A 155 -26.15 -1.57 13.44
CA HIS A 155 -25.10 -0.95 14.27
C HIS A 155 -24.18 -0.02 13.47
N CYS A 156 -23.87 -0.40 12.21
CA CYS A 156 -23.11 0.47 11.33
C CYS A 156 -23.93 1.67 10.85
N ALA A 157 -25.23 1.51 10.61
CA ALA A 157 -26.11 2.62 10.26
C ALA A 157 -26.18 3.67 11.37
N GLU A 158 -26.36 3.21 12.62
CA GLU A 158 -26.37 4.10 13.78
C GLU A 158 -25.02 4.80 14.00
N ALA A 159 -23.93 4.03 13.96
CA ALA A 159 -22.58 4.57 14.09
C ALA A 159 -22.22 5.54 12.95
N PHE A 160 -22.70 5.28 11.73
CA PHE A 160 -22.52 6.18 10.59
C PHE A 160 -23.24 7.52 10.80
N ARG A 161 -24.48 7.50 11.29
CA ARG A 161 -25.21 8.73 11.63
C ARG A 161 -24.48 9.57 12.69
N GLU A 162 -23.90 8.93 13.73
CA GLU A 162 -23.10 9.63 14.75
C GLU A 162 -21.80 10.19 14.16
N TRP A 163 -21.12 9.40 13.30
CA TRP A 163 -19.94 9.86 12.58
C TRP A 163 -20.26 11.09 11.71
N LEU A 164 -21.38 11.06 10.97
CA LEU A 164 -21.83 12.19 10.15
C LEU A 164 -22.13 13.43 10.96
N ARG A 165 -22.73 13.29 12.16
CA ARG A 165 -22.96 14.45 13.07
C ARG A 165 -21.66 15.08 13.52
N THR A 166 -20.62 14.30 13.67
CA THR A 166 -19.29 14.81 14.02
C THR A 166 -18.63 15.54 12.84
N GLU A 167 -18.72 14.96 11.65
CA GLU A 167 -18.06 15.49 10.44
C GLU A 167 -18.76 16.76 9.92
N TYR A 168 -20.09 16.75 9.85
CA TYR A 168 -20.86 17.84 9.22
C TYR A 168 -21.49 18.81 10.22
N VAL A 169 -21.57 18.48 11.50
CA VAL A 169 -22.14 19.26 12.60
C VAL A 169 -23.64 19.55 12.43
N THR A 170 -24.09 19.99 11.25
CA THR A 170 -25.50 20.27 10.95
C THR A 170 -25.97 19.49 9.71
N LEU A 171 -27.26 19.18 9.70
CA LEU A 171 -27.89 18.49 8.56
C LEU A 171 -27.89 19.38 7.30
N ASP A 172 -27.96 20.69 7.47
CA ASP A 172 -27.87 21.62 6.34
C ASP A 172 -26.46 21.61 5.72
N ALA A 173 -25.39 21.55 6.53
CA ALA A 173 -24.03 21.43 6.02
C ALA A 173 -23.83 20.11 5.26
N LEU A 174 -24.37 18.99 5.77
CA LEU A 174 -24.36 17.71 5.08
C LEU A 174 -25.12 17.78 3.76
N ASN A 175 -26.34 18.34 3.76
CA ASN A 175 -27.17 18.49 2.57
C ASN A 175 -26.47 19.34 1.49
N ASP A 176 -25.77 20.39 1.89
CA ASP A 176 -24.99 21.22 0.96
C ASP A 176 -23.78 20.44 0.42
N ALA A 177 -23.01 19.81 1.30
CA ALA A 177 -21.82 19.02 0.93
C ALA A 177 -22.15 17.89 -0.07
N TRP A 178 -23.23 17.16 0.14
CA TRP A 178 -23.64 16.06 -0.73
C TRP A 178 -24.50 16.48 -1.92
N TRP A 179 -24.85 17.77 -2.03
CA TRP A 179 -25.73 18.31 -3.08
C TRP A 179 -27.08 17.58 -3.15
N THR A 180 -27.72 17.35 -2.01
CA THR A 180 -28.90 16.49 -1.85
C THR A 180 -30.17 17.02 -2.52
N THR A 181 -30.16 18.23 -3.08
CA THR A 181 -31.20 18.71 -4.00
C THR A 181 -31.35 17.85 -5.24
N PHE A 182 -30.32 17.12 -5.64
CA PHE A 182 -30.37 16.20 -6.77
C PHE A 182 -31.33 15.04 -6.45
N TRP A 183 -32.26 14.76 -7.33
CA TRP A 183 -33.31 13.73 -7.23
C TRP A 183 -34.11 13.77 -5.91
N SER A 184 -34.34 14.96 -5.36
CA SER A 184 -35.15 15.13 -4.13
C SER A 184 -34.60 14.36 -2.92
N HIS A 185 -33.29 14.34 -2.74
CA HIS A 185 -32.58 13.53 -1.74
C HIS A 185 -32.28 14.30 -0.44
N ARG A 186 -32.89 15.49 -0.25
CA ARG A 186 -32.64 16.34 0.90
C ARG A 186 -33.12 15.70 2.19
N TYR A 187 -32.20 15.45 3.11
CA TYR A 187 -32.49 14.94 4.44
C TYR A 187 -33.03 16.02 5.35
N THR A 188 -34.04 15.67 6.15
CA THR A 188 -34.70 16.54 7.15
C THR A 188 -34.49 16.04 8.58
N ASP A 189 -34.10 14.79 8.73
CA ASP A 189 -33.73 14.15 9.99
C ASP A 189 -32.55 13.21 9.76
N TRP A 190 -31.63 13.13 10.74
CA TRP A 190 -30.49 12.21 10.69
C TRP A 190 -30.90 10.74 10.57
N GLY A 191 -32.06 10.40 11.14
CA GLY A 191 -32.61 9.02 11.06
C GLY A 191 -33.02 8.58 9.67
N GLU A 192 -33.14 9.49 8.70
CA GLU A 192 -33.46 9.18 7.30
C GLU A 192 -32.24 8.64 6.52
N ILE A 193 -31.03 8.81 7.07
CA ILE A 193 -29.78 8.43 6.40
C ILE A 193 -29.52 6.94 6.62
N GLU A 194 -29.48 6.17 5.52
CA GLU A 194 -29.17 4.73 5.50
C GLU A 194 -27.81 4.47 4.83
N PRO A 195 -27.10 3.41 5.24
CA PRO A 195 -25.88 2.98 4.55
C PRO A 195 -26.11 2.74 3.05
N PRO A 196 -25.22 3.23 2.16
CA PRO A 196 -25.37 3.07 0.71
C PRO A 196 -25.07 1.63 0.27
N SER A 197 -26.12 0.81 0.21
CA SER A 197 -26.05 -0.62 -0.14
C SER A 197 -26.90 -0.93 -1.38
N ALA A 198 -26.99 -2.20 -1.76
CA ALA A 198 -27.87 -2.65 -2.84
C ALA A 198 -29.36 -2.34 -2.59
N LEU A 199 -29.73 -2.07 -1.33
CA LEU A 199 -31.09 -1.77 -0.94
C LEU A 199 -31.42 -0.26 -1.01
N THR A 200 -30.41 0.58 -1.18
CA THR A 200 -30.55 2.05 -1.18
C THR A 200 -29.93 2.68 -2.44
N GLU A 201 -28.68 3.13 -2.37
CA GLU A 201 -28.06 3.99 -3.37
C GLU A 201 -27.43 3.24 -4.56
N HIS A 202 -27.03 1.99 -4.37
CA HIS A 202 -26.20 1.24 -5.30
C HIS A 202 -26.98 0.25 -6.15
N TRP A 203 -27.99 0.69 -6.84
CA TRP A 203 -28.77 -0.17 -7.73
C TRP A 203 -27.98 -0.76 -8.91
N ARG A 204 -26.80 -0.24 -9.22
CA ARG A 204 -25.90 -0.73 -10.28
C ARG A 204 -24.74 -1.59 -9.77
N GLY A 205 -24.64 -1.83 -8.46
CA GLY A 205 -23.58 -2.62 -7.85
C GLY A 205 -22.69 -1.83 -6.88
N PRO A 206 -21.78 -2.48 -6.14
CA PRO A 206 -21.03 -1.89 -5.03
C PRO A 206 -20.02 -0.82 -5.47
N ASP A 207 -19.59 -0.85 -6.72
CA ASP A 207 -18.56 0.06 -7.25
C ASP A 207 -19.14 1.17 -8.12
N HIS A 208 -20.44 1.44 -7.99
CA HIS A 208 -21.10 2.43 -8.83
C HIS A 208 -22.34 2.99 -8.12
N THR A 209 -22.39 4.28 -7.89
CA THR A 209 -23.47 4.97 -7.19
C THR A 209 -24.02 6.16 -8.01
N ALA A 210 -25.29 6.47 -7.80
CA ALA A 210 -25.88 7.73 -8.26
C ALA A 210 -25.61 8.89 -7.27
N PHE A 211 -25.17 8.59 -6.04
CA PHE A 211 -24.97 9.55 -4.97
C PHE A 211 -23.56 9.43 -4.38
N GLN A 212 -22.62 10.15 -4.98
CA GLN A 212 -21.20 10.08 -4.63
C GLN A 212 -20.95 10.52 -3.19
N GLY A 213 -21.59 11.60 -2.70
CA GLY A 213 -21.34 12.17 -1.39
C GLY A 213 -21.54 11.17 -0.25
N ILE A 214 -22.68 10.49 -0.20
CA ILE A 214 -22.97 9.47 0.84
C ILE A 214 -22.06 8.26 0.72
N THR A 215 -21.74 7.83 -0.51
CA THR A 215 -20.88 6.66 -0.73
C THR A 215 -19.45 6.94 -0.31
N LEU A 216 -18.91 8.11 -0.68
CA LEU A 216 -17.58 8.55 -0.27
C LEU A 216 -17.49 8.68 1.26
N ALA A 217 -18.52 9.27 1.88
CA ALA A 217 -18.59 9.36 3.33
C ALA A 217 -18.66 7.99 4.01
N TYR A 218 -19.32 6.99 3.40
CA TYR A 218 -19.39 5.63 3.95
C TYR A 218 -18.05 4.89 3.86
N PHE A 219 -17.24 5.12 2.82
CA PHE A 219 -15.89 4.57 2.73
C PHE A 219 -14.97 5.18 3.80
N ARG A 220 -15.06 6.49 4.04
CA ARG A 220 -14.35 7.17 5.14
C ARG A 220 -14.79 6.63 6.50
N PHE A 221 -16.09 6.51 6.72
CA PHE A 221 -16.66 5.92 7.94
C PHE A 221 -16.16 4.47 8.14
N THR A 222 -16.15 3.64 7.09
CA THR A 222 -15.65 2.26 7.18
C THR A 222 -14.18 2.23 7.61
N THR A 223 -13.35 3.11 7.03
CA THR A 223 -11.96 3.27 7.41
C THR A 223 -11.83 3.60 8.90
N ASP A 224 -12.60 4.59 9.39
CA ASP A 224 -12.56 5.05 10.78
C ASP A 224 -13.17 4.03 11.76
N ALA A 225 -14.22 3.31 11.35
CA ALA A 225 -14.85 2.29 12.20
C ALA A 225 -13.90 1.11 12.46
N LEU A 226 -13.15 0.66 11.44
CA LEU A 226 -12.14 -0.38 11.57
C LEU A 226 -10.91 0.14 12.33
N LEU A 227 -10.46 1.36 12.05
CA LEU A 227 -9.40 2.03 12.83
C LEU A 227 -9.80 2.12 14.30
N GLY A 228 -11.06 2.41 14.60
CA GLY A 228 -11.60 2.43 15.96
C GLY A 228 -11.50 1.08 16.68
N CYS A 229 -11.54 -0.04 15.96
CA CYS A 229 -11.27 -1.37 16.55
C CYS A 229 -9.79 -1.52 16.91
N PHE A 230 -8.89 -1.15 16.00
CA PHE A 230 -7.45 -1.14 16.25
C PHE A 230 -7.09 -0.26 17.46
N LEU A 231 -7.62 0.96 17.52
CA LEU A 231 -7.34 1.91 18.60
C LEU A 231 -7.82 1.40 19.96
N ALA A 232 -9.00 0.77 20.01
CA ALA A 232 -9.54 0.21 21.25
C ALA A 232 -8.65 -0.94 21.80
N GLU A 233 -8.14 -1.82 20.95
CA GLU A 233 -7.18 -2.86 21.36
C GLU A 233 -5.81 -2.24 21.72
N LYS A 234 -5.32 -1.26 20.97
CA LYS A 234 -4.06 -0.54 21.27
C LYS A 234 -4.13 0.17 22.63
N GLU A 235 -5.24 0.80 22.95
CA GLU A 235 -5.43 1.53 24.22
C GLU A 235 -5.27 0.58 25.42
N VAL A 236 -5.93 -0.57 25.41
CA VAL A 236 -5.83 -1.53 26.51
C VAL A 236 -4.44 -2.19 26.57
N ILE A 237 -3.77 -2.41 25.45
CA ILE A 237 -2.36 -2.85 25.43
C ILE A 237 -1.48 -1.77 26.09
N ARG A 238 -1.65 -0.50 25.72
CA ARG A 238 -0.86 0.62 26.25
C ARG A 238 -1.06 0.86 27.76
N ALA A 239 -2.19 0.43 28.32
CA ALA A 239 -2.39 0.46 29.78
C ALA A 239 -1.42 -0.46 30.53
N HIS A 240 -0.95 -1.54 29.90
CA HIS A 240 -0.03 -2.53 30.49
C HIS A 240 1.38 -2.45 29.91
N ASP A 241 1.51 -2.07 28.64
CA ASP A 241 2.79 -2.00 27.93
C ASP A 241 2.91 -0.70 27.14
N ARG A 242 3.73 0.20 27.65
CA ARG A 242 3.95 1.53 27.06
C ARG A 242 5.10 1.58 26.06
N GLN A 243 5.94 0.55 25.99
CA GLN A 243 7.21 0.60 25.28
C GLN A 243 7.24 -0.26 24.02
N THR A 244 6.68 -1.45 24.07
CA THR A 244 6.68 -2.37 22.92
C THR A 244 5.89 -1.78 21.77
N PRO A 245 6.46 -1.68 20.56
CA PRO A 245 5.78 -1.10 19.41
C PRO A 245 4.55 -1.91 19.00
N VAL A 246 3.54 -1.20 18.48
CA VAL A 246 2.24 -1.75 18.06
C VAL A 246 2.02 -1.47 16.59
N THR A 247 1.66 -2.49 15.84
CA THR A 247 1.31 -2.43 14.42
C THR A 247 0.10 -3.29 14.07
N THR A 248 -0.34 -3.22 12.84
CA THR A 248 -1.15 -4.20 12.12
C THR A 248 -0.64 -4.28 10.69
N ASN A 249 -0.72 -5.44 10.05
CA ASN A 249 -0.29 -5.59 8.68
C ASN A 249 -1.31 -5.00 7.69
N LEU A 250 -0.81 -4.26 6.72
CA LEU A 250 -1.57 -3.60 5.66
C LEU A 250 -1.46 -4.41 4.35
N MET A 251 -2.34 -4.18 3.40
CA MET A 251 -2.39 -4.96 2.15
C MET A 251 -1.95 -4.16 0.92
N GLY A 252 -0.97 -3.26 1.07
CA GLY A 252 -0.46 -2.45 -0.04
C GLY A 252 -1.49 -1.42 -0.54
N MET A 253 -1.71 -1.35 -1.85
CA MET A 253 -2.74 -0.50 -2.46
C MET A 253 -4.13 -1.12 -2.28
N PHE A 254 -4.65 -1.13 -1.08
CA PHE A 254 -5.93 -1.74 -0.73
C PHE A 254 -7.06 -0.72 -0.77
N ARG A 255 -7.93 -0.83 -1.79
CA ARG A 255 -9.00 0.14 -2.04
C ARG A 255 -9.95 0.38 -0.86
N PRO A 256 -10.39 -0.65 -0.10
CA PRO A 256 -11.40 -0.45 0.95
C PRO A 256 -11.01 0.44 2.12
N LEU A 257 -9.71 0.67 2.38
CA LEU A 257 -9.25 1.42 3.57
C LEU A 257 -8.20 2.47 3.19
N ASP A 258 -8.43 3.71 3.62
CA ASP A 258 -7.44 4.79 3.53
C ASP A 258 -6.36 4.63 4.59
N TYR A 259 -5.20 4.15 4.20
CA TYR A 259 -4.07 3.95 5.10
C TYR A 259 -3.37 5.24 5.53
N HIS A 260 -3.57 6.36 4.84
CA HIS A 260 -3.09 7.65 5.33
C HIS A 260 -3.80 8.05 6.65
N ARG A 261 -5.08 7.68 6.81
CA ARG A 261 -5.81 7.87 8.08
C ARG A 261 -5.32 6.93 9.19
N TRP A 262 -4.79 5.75 8.84
CA TRP A 262 -4.24 4.77 9.80
C TRP A 262 -2.82 5.10 10.26
N ALA A 263 -2.02 5.66 9.37
CA ALA A 263 -0.58 5.87 9.55
C ALA A 263 -0.19 6.60 10.85
N PRO A 264 -0.87 7.68 11.29
CA PRO A 264 -0.54 8.36 12.54
C PRO A 264 -0.67 7.48 13.78
N HIS A 265 -1.49 6.44 13.70
CA HIS A 265 -1.83 5.56 14.82
C HIS A 265 -0.97 4.30 14.91
N LEU A 266 -0.24 3.95 13.85
CA LEU A 266 0.72 2.86 13.84
C LEU A 266 2.06 3.33 14.41
N ASP A 267 2.74 2.51 15.22
CA ASP A 267 4.08 2.87 15.68
C ASP A 267 5.11 2.66 14.55
N PHE A 268 4.88 1.70 13.69
CA PHE A 268 5.58 1.50 12.42
C PHE A 268 4.64 0.88 11.38
N ALA A 269 4.88 1.15 10.10
CA ALA A 269 4.13 0.51 9.04
C ALA A 269 4.60 -0.93 8.82
N SER A 270 3.67 -1.86 8.67
CA SER A 270 3.94 -3.23 8.25
C SER A 270 2.92 -3.66 7.20
N TRP A 271 3.31 -4.53 6.26
CA TRP A 271 2.42 -4.90 5.17
C TRP A 271 2.77 -6.23 4.51
N ASP A 272 1.83 -6.75 3.72
CA ASP A 272 1.87 -8.07 3.09
C ASP A 272 1.94 -7.95 1.58
N SER A 273 3.01 -8.51 1.01
CA SER A 273 3.31 -8.39 -0.42
C SER A 273 2.97 -9.65 -1.20
N TYR A 274 1.82 -9.61 -1.85
CA TYR A 274 1.34 -10.65 -2.77
C TYR A 274 0.96 -10.03 -4.13
N PRO A 275 1.93 -9.56 -4.93
CA PRO A 275 1.65 -8.86 -6.19
C PRO A 275 0.88 -9.76 -7.16
N PRO A 276 0.05 -9.20 -8.08
CA PRO A 276 -0.57 -9.95 -9.18
C PRO A 276 0.45 -10.76 -9.97
N LEU A 277 0.02 -11.85 -10.63
CA LEU A 277 0.92 -12.79 -11.33
C LEU A 277 1.76 -12.13 -12.42
N ASP A 278 1.12 -11.25 -13.18
CA ASP A 278 1.75 -10.57 -14.33
C ASP A 278 2.18 -9.14 -13.99
N ALA A 279 2.26 -8.82 -12.69
CA ALA A 279 2.68 -7.49 -12.26
C ALA A 279 4.16 -7.24 -12.60
N PRO A 280 4.47 -6.10 -13.23
CA PRO A 280 5.86 -5.72 -13.44
C PRO A 280 6.55 -5.43 -12.09
N PRO A 281 7.89 -5.50 -12.01
CA PRO A 281 8.64 -5.24 -10.78
C PRO A 281 8.31 -3.90 -10.10
N THR A 282 7.90 -2.91 -10.87
CA THR A 282 7.49 -1.59 -10.38
C THR A 282 6.17 -1.58 -9.62
N TRP A 283 5.35 -2.64 -9.72
CA TRP A 283 4.11 -2.75 -8.96
C TRP A 283 4.33 -2.99 -7.45
N PRO A 284 5.07 -4.03 -7.03
CA PRO A 284 5.44 -4.14 -5.62
C PRO A 284 6.32 -2.99 -5.14
N ALA A 285 7.18 -2.41 -6.00
CA ALA A 285 7.98 -1.24 -5.66
C ALA A 285 7.09 -0.04 -5.28
N LEU A 286 6.01 0.25 -6.03
CA LEU A 286 5.03 1.29 -5.68
C LEU A 286 4.39 1.03 -4.31
N ALA A 287 4.02 -0.21 -4.02
CA ALA A 287 3.44 -0.56 -2.73
C ALA A 287 4.45 -0.41 -1.57
N HIS A 288 5.71 -0.79 -1.77
CA HIS A 288 6.80 -0.55 -0.81
C HIS A 288 6.98 0.95 -0.52
N ASP A 289 7.04 1.77 -1.57
CA ASP A 289 7.21 3.22 -1.44
C ASP A 289 5.98 3.88 -0.80
N LEU A 290 4.76 3.37 -1.08
CA LEU A 290 3.55 3.81 -0.37
C LEU A 290 3.65 3.50 1.13
N MET A 291 4.05 2.29 1.53
CA MET A 291 4.20 1.93 2.94
C MET A 291 5.26 2.76 3.65
N ARG A 292 6.38 3.04 2.97
CA ARG A 292 7.40 3.97 3.47
C ARG A 292 6.84 5.39 3.64
N GLY A 293 6.08 5.85 2.66
CA GLY A 293 5.44 7.17 2.66
C GLY A 293 4.45 7.38 3.79
N LEU A 294 3.77 6.31 4.27
CA LEU A 294 2.84 6.38 5.41
C LEU A 294 3.48 6.92 6.70
N LYS A 295 4.80 6.77 6.86
CA LYS A 295 5.54 7.20 8.05
C LYS A 295 6.67 8.18 7.69
N ASP A 296 6.41 9.10 6.77
CA ASP A 296 7.34 10.17 6.39
C ASP A 296 8.74 9.66 6.03
N GLY A 297 8.79 8.58 5.25
CA GLY A 297 10.03 7.95 4.80
C GLY A 297 10.72 7.08 5.86
N ALA A 298 10.10 6.81 7.01
CA ALA A 298 10.63 5.85 7.98
C ALA A 298 10.57 4.42 7.43
N PRO A 299 11.49 3.54 7.85
CA PRO A 299 11.46 2.14 7.47
C PRO A 299 10.15 1.44 7.85
N PHE A 300 9.79 0.44 7.06
CA PHE A 300 8.63 -0.42 7.29
C PHE A 300 9.04 -1.89 7.50
N TRP A 301 8.12 -2.73 7.94
CA TRP A 301 8.30 -4.18 7.96
C TRP A 301 7.53 -4.83 6.81
N LEU A 302 8.21 -5.63 5.99
CA LEU A 302 7.55 -6.60 5.13
C LEU A 302 7.09 -7.75 6.01
N MET A 303 5.80 -7.73 6.40
CA MET A 303 5.25 -8.64 7.40
C MET A 303 4.97 -10.01 6.83
N GLU A 304 4.53 -10.04 5.56
CA GLU A 304 4.28 -11.28 4.84
C GLU A 304 4.77 -11.20 3.39
N GLN A 305 5.38 -12.28 2.95
CA GLN A 305 5.56 -12.64 1.55
C GLN A 305 5.62 -14.17 1.43
N THR A 306 5.25 -14.72 0.29
CA THR A 306 5.38 -16.16 0.10
C THR A 306 6.83 -16.55 -0.16
N PRO A 307 7.34 -17.63 0.47
CA PRO A 307 8.66 -18.17 0.10
C PRO A 307 8.65 -18.93 -1.23
N SER A 308 7.47 -19.36 -1.74
CA SER A 308 7.39 -20.12 -2.99
C SER A 308 6.13 -19.90 -3.81
N THR A 309 4.95 -20.22 -3.30
CA THR A 309 3.66 -20.10 -4.00
C THR A 309 2.57 -19.54 -3.09
N THR A 310 1.61 -18.85 -3.66
CA THR A 310 0.46 -18.27 -2.94
C THR A 310 -0.76 -19.15 -3.17
N ALA A 311 -1.57 -19.46 -2.15
CA ALA A 311 -2.71 -20.40 -2.25
C ALA A 311 -4.08 -19.74 -2.45
N CYS A 312 -4.16 -18.46 -2.80
CA CYS A 312 -5.43 -17.70 -2.83
C CYS A 312 -5.83 -17.20 -4.22
N ARG A 313 -5.31 -17.82 -5.28
CA ARG A 313 -5.55 -17.41 -6.67
C ARG A 313 -6.06 -18.58 -7.50
N ASP A 314 -6.69 -18.31 -8.63
CA ASP A 314 -7.12 -19.34 -9.59
C ASP A 314 -5.93 -20.15 -10.12
N VAL A 315 -4.78 -19.52 -10.29
CA VAL A 315 -3.50 -20.15 -10.65
C VAL A 315 -2.43 -19.66 -9.69
N ASN A 316 -1.74 -20.59 -9.04
CA ASN A 316 -0.71 -20.30 -8.04
C ASN A 316 0.68 -20.80 -8.54
N PRO A 317 1.39 -20.03 -9.36
CA PRO A 317 2.68 -20.41 -9.89
C PRO A 317 3.73 -20.48 -8.79
N LEU A 318 4.69 -21.34 -9.00
CA LEU A 318 5.86 -21.45 -8.14
C LEU A 318 6.82 -20.28 -8.45
N ARG A 319 7.36 -19.62 -7.44
CA ARG A 319 8.51 -18.72 -7.61
C ARG A 319 9.69 -19.47 -8.20
N ARG A 320 10.32 -18.87 -9.22
CA ARG A 320 11.52 -19.42 -9.83
C ARG A 320 12.74 -19.24 -8.93
N PRO A 321 13.80 -20.03 -9.08
CA PRO A 321 15.05 -19.83 -8.35
C PRO A 321 15.55 -18.39 -8.48
N GLY A 322 15.90 -17.75 -7.35
CA GLY A 322 16.38 -16.37 -7.29
C GLY A 322 15.29 -15.29 -7.12
N GLU A 323 14.04 -15.55 -7.53
CA GLU A 323 12.95 -14.57 -7.41
C GLU A 323 12.63 -14.18 -5.95
N LEU A 324 12.74 -15.15 -5.02
CA LEU A 324 12.54 -14.86 -3.59
C LEU A 324 13.60 -13.89 -3.07
N ARG A 325 14.85 -14.14 -3.40
CA ARG A 325 15.99 -13.32 -3.03
C ARG A 325 15.85 -11.88 -3.57
N LEU A 326 15.55 -11.78 -4.87
CA LEU A 326 15.38 -10.51 -5.55
C LEU A 326 14.23 -9.69 -4.93
N ALA A 327 13.06 -10.29 -4.70
CA ALA A 327 11.91 -9.62 -4.09
C ALA A 327 12.20 -9.13 -2.66
N THR A 328 12.94 -9.93 -1.88
CA THR A 328 13.34 -9.51 -0.52
C THR A 328 14.30 -8.32 -0.57
N PHE A 329 15.31 -8.35 -1.46
CA PHE A 329 16.22 -7.21 -1.59
C PHE A 329 15.54 -5.99 -2.21
N GLN A 330 14.51 -6.16 -3.04
CA GLN A 330 13.68 -5.05 -3.49
C GLN A 330 12.97 -4.38 -2.30
N ALA A 331 12.34 -5.15 -1.41
CA ALA A 331 11.72 -4.58 -0.21
C ALA A 331 12.76 -3.82 0.65
N VAL A 332 13.97 -4.39 0.84
CA VAL A 332 15.06 -3.71 1.57
C VAL A 332 15.51 -2.44 0.84
N ALA A 333 15.64 -2.46 -0.48
CA ALA A 333 16.00 -1.30 -1.28
C ALA A 333 15.00 -0.15 -1.13
N HIS A 334 13.71 -0.48 -0.99
CA HIS A 334 12.61 0.46 -0.80
C HIS A 334 12.32 0.84 0.66
N GLY A 335 13.06 0.30 1.63
CA GLY A 335 12.97 0.77 3.01
C GLY A 335 12.59 -0.29 4.05
N ALA A 336 12.51 -1.57 3.72
CA ALA A 336 12.20 -2.59 4.71
C ALA A 336 13.36 -2.82 5.69
N ASP A 337 13.06 -2.84 7.00
CA ASP A 337 13.95 -3.26 8.08
C ASP A 337 13.59 -4.65 8.63
N ALA A 338 12.56 -5.28 8.08
CA ALA A 338 12.17 -6.66 8.31
C ALA A 338 11.70 -7.34 7.03
N ALA A 339 11.99 -8.64 6.89
CA ALA A 339 11.53 -9.49 5.81
C ALA A 339 10.99 -10.80 6.40
N LEU A 340 9.67 -10.88 6.49
CA LEU A 340 8.97 -11.98 7.11
C LEU A 340 8.13 -12.76 6.06
N TYR A 341 7.85 -14.02 6.36
CA TYR A 341 7.14 -14.93 5.46
C TYR A 341 5.78 -15.35 5.99
N PHE A 342 4.79 -15.43 5.15
CA PHE A 342 3.69 -16.36 5.32
C PHE A 342 3.98 -17.59 4.45
N GLN A 343 4.41 -18.75 4.99
CA GLN A 343 4.55 -19.06 6.41
C GLN A 343 5.83 -19.88 6.69
N LEU A 344 6.20 -19.99 7.95
CA LEU A 344 7.41 -20.76 8.30
C LEU A 344 7.19 -22.26 8.23
N ARG A 345 6.08 -22.78 8.73
CA ARG A 345 5.68 -24.19 8.62
C ARG A 345 4.36 -24.29 7.87
N ALA A 346 4.28 -25.18 6.88
CA ALA A 346 3.07 -25.38 6.06
C ALA A 346 1.84 -25.67 6.92
N SER A 347 0.72 -24.99 6.63
CA SER A 347 -0.56 -25.28 7.26
C SER A 347 -0.99 -26.71 7.02
N ARG A 348 -1.43 -27.40 8.07
CA ARG A 348 -1.77 -28.82 8.01
C ARG A 348 -3.08 -29.11 7.29
N GLY A 349 -3.95 -28.12 7.20
CA GLY A 349 -5.28 -28.26 6.61
C GLY A 349 -5.83 -26.95 6.07
N ALA A 350 -7.12 -26.93 5.76
CA ALA A 350 -7.88 -25.82 5.21
C ALA A 350 -7.35 -25.30 3.86
N CYS A 351 -7.75 -24.07 3.48
CA CYS A 351 -7.41 -23.51 2.16
C CYS A 351 -5.91 -23.23 2.01
N GLU A 352 -5.20 -22.96 3.09
CA GLU A 352 -3.77 -22.59 3.09
C GLU A 352 -2.80 -23.78 3.12
N LYS A 353 -3.28 -25.03 3.11
CA LYS A 353 -2.39 -26.20 3.04
C LYS A 353 -1.52 -26.28 1.78
N TYR A 354 -1.89 -25.53 0.73
CA TYR A 354 -1.11 -25.39 -0.51
C TYR A 354 -0.31 -24.10 -0.59
N HIS A 355 -0.44 -23.22 0.43
CA HIS A 355 0.41 -22.04 0.49
C HIS A 355 1.87 -22.46 0.70
N GLY A 356 2.78 -21.75 0.04
CA GLY A 356 4.21 -21.96 0.19
C GLY A 356 4.66 -21.73 1.64
N ALA A 357 5.58 -22.57 2.09
CA ALA A 357 6.17 -22.45 3.42
C ALA A 357 7.68 -22.70 3.34
N VAL A 358 8.40 -22.14 4.32
CA VAL A 358 9.85 -22.38 4.47
C VAL A 358 10.09 -23.86 4.75
N ILE A 359 9.28 -24.43 5.64
CA ILE A 359 9.32 -25.86 6.00
C ILE A 359 8.00 -26.50 5.53
N GLY A 360 8.09 -27.41 4.58
CA GLY A 360 6.93 -28.17 4.09
C GLY A 360 6.38 -29.18 5.11
N HIS A 361 5.26 -29.83 4.77
CA HIS A 361 4.58 -30.79 5.65
C HIS A 361 5.52 -31.90 6.19
N ALA A 362 6.45 -32.38 5.40
CA ALA A 362 7.37 -33.46 5.79
C ALA A 362 8.54 -33.01 6.69
N GLY A 363 8.71 -31.71 6.98
CA GLY A 363 9.78 -31.21 7.85
C GLY A 363 11.17 -31.31 7.26
N ARG A 364 11.33 -31.28 5.92
CA ARG A 364 12.61 -31.48 5.23
C ARG A 364 13.36 -30.17 5.05
N ASP A 365 14.69 -30.23 5.12
CA ASP A 365 15.64 -29.13 4.94
C ASP A 365 16.52 -29.25 3.66
N ASP A 366 16.29 -30.31 2.87
CA ASP A 366 16.95 -30.53 1.58
C ASP A 366 16.11 -30.07 0.38
N THR A 367 15.13 -29.20 0.62
CA THR A 367 14.30 -28.60 -0.43
C THR A 367 14.96 -27.35 -0.99
N ARG A 368 14.67 -27.02 -2.26
CA ARG A 368 15.14 -25.78 -2.89
C ARG A 368 14.72 -24.54 -2.06
N VAL A 369 13.45 -24.46 -1.66
CA VAL A 369 12.90 -23.32 -0.91
C VAL A 369 13.64 -23.12 0.40
N PHE A 370 13.85 -24.18 1.17
CA PHE A 370 14.61 -24.09 2.43
C PHE A 370 16.05 -23.61 2.18
N GLY A 371 16.69 -24.14 1.13
CA GLY A 371 18.05 -23.73 0.73
C GLY A 371 18.14 -22.24 0.40
N GLU A 372 17.22 -21.73 -0.42
CA GLU A 372 17.16 -20.30 -0.79
C GLU A 372 16.90 -19.41 0.44
N VAL A 373 15.98 -19.80 1.33
CA VAL A 373 15.68 -19.06 2.58
C VAL A 373 16.91 -19.05 3.50
N ALA A 374 17.60 -20.18 3.66
CA ALA A 374 18.79 -20.25 4.50
C ALA A 374 19.97 -19.44 3.91
N GLU A 375 20.10 -19.37 2.60
CA GLU A 375 21.11 -18.54 1.94
C GLU A 375 20.82 -17.05 2.13
N LEU A 376 19.58 -16.63 1.88
CA LEU A 376 19.14 -15.27 2.09
C LEU A 376 19.31 -14.83 3.56
N GLY A 377 19.00 -15.70 4.53
CA GLY A 377 19.24 -15.42 5.95
C GLY A 377 20.73 -15.16 6.26
N ARG A 378 21.66 -15.86 5.59
CA ARG A 378 23.10 -15.59 5.72
C ARG A 378 23.50 -14.26 5.08
N GLU A 379 22.95 -13.93 3.91
CA GLU A 379 23.23 -12.64 3.24
C GLU A 379 22.72 -11.45 4.07
N LEU A 380 21.50 -11.53 4.62
CA LEU A 380 20.96 -10.51 5.51
C LEU A 380 21.79 -10.37 6.80
N ALA A 381 22.31 -11.47 7.33
CA ALA A 381 23.24 -11.44 8.47
C ALA A 381 24.59 -10.78 8.13
N MET A 382 25.09 -10.96 6.91
CA MET A 382 26.32 -10.30 6.44
C MET A 382 26.14 -8.78 6.27
N LEU A 383 24.96 -8.32 5.86
CA LEU A 383 24.66 -6.89 5.80
C LEU A 383 24.69 -6.23 7.19
N GLY A 384 24.43 -7.01 8.25
CA GLY A 384 24.39 -6.49 9.61
C GLY A 384 23.38 -5.35 9.76
N ASP A 385 23.83 -4.20 10.25
CA ASP A 385 23.02 -3.00 10.44
C ASP A 385 23.18 -1.94 9.32
N ALA A 386 23.90 -2.26 8.26
CA ALA A 386 24.25 -1.30 7.21
C ALA A 386 23.04 -0.59 6.57
N THR A 387 21.89 -1.26 6.52
CA THR A 387 20.66 -0.71 5.92
C THR A 387 19.62 -0.27 6.94
N LEU A 388 19.81 -0.59 8.24
CA LEU A 388 18.80 -0.31 9.27
C LEU A 388 18.60 1.19 9.48
N GLY A 389 17.34 1.63 9.47
CA GLY A 389 16.98 3.02 9.66
C GLY A 389 17.39 3.94 8.49
N ALA A 390 17.93 3.38 7.40
CA ALA A 390 18.30 4.16 6.25
C ALA A 390 17.07 4.75 5.55
N ARG A 391 17.20 5.96 4.97
CA ARG A 391 16.12 6.70 4.31
C ARG A 391 16.41 6.91 2.83
N THR A 392 15.39 6.97 2.01
CA THR A 392 15.49 7.33 0.59
C THR A 392 15.56 8.85 0.45
N PRO A 393 16.57 9.40 -0.25
CA PRO A 393 16.71 10.85 -0.45
C PRO A 393 15.90 11.32 -1.68
N ALA A 394 14.58 11.01 -1.73
CA ALA A 394 13.75 11.32 -2.88
C ALA A 394 13.56 12.84 -3.05
N ARG A 395 13.67 13.30 -4.31
CA ARG A 395 13.34 14.65 -4.76
C ARG A 395 12.11 14.66 -5.68
N THR A 396 11.51 13.50 -5.90
CA THR A 396 10.26 13.31 -6.64
C THR A 396 9.19 12.79 -5.72
N ALA A 397 8.04 13.45 -5.66
CA ALA A 397 6.85 12.97 -4.98
C ALA A 397 5.83 12.45 -5.98
N LEU A 398 5.14 11.37 -5.62
CA LEU A 398 3.93 10.89 -6.29
C LEU A 398 2.75 11.02 -5.32
N VAL A 399 1.74 11.80 -5.68
CA VAL A 399 0.54 11.94 -4.85
C VAL A 399 -0.34 10.71 -5.04
N PHE A 400 -0.65 10.03 -3.92
CA PHE A 400 -1.59 8.92 -3.86
C PHE A 400 -2.73 9.28 -2.92
N ASP A 401 -3.97 9.25 -3.40
CA ASP A 401 -5.13 9.71 -2.65
C ASP A 401 -6.31 8.74 -2.75
N TRP A 402 -6.73 8.16 -1.62
CA TRP A 402 -7.86 7.23 -1.57
C TRP A 402 -9.18 7.89 -1.93
N ASP A 403 -9.41 9.14 -1.51
CA ASP A 403 -10.65 9.85 -1.85
C ASP A 403 -10.79 10.08 -3.35
N SER A 404 -9.71 10.49 -4.03
CA SER A 404 -9.67 10.60 -5.50
C SER A 404 -9.87 9.24 -6.18
N TRP A 405 -9.29 8.18 -5.63
CA TRP A 405 -9.50 6.82 -6.12
C TRP A 405 -10.96 6.39 -6.01
N TRP A 406 -11.54 6.57 -4.83
CA TRP A 406 -12.95 6.22 -4.61
C TRP A 406 -13.87 7.03 -5.51
N ALA A 407 -13.77 8.37 -5.49
CA ALA A 407 -14.62 9.26 -6.26
C ALA A 407 -14.57 8.96 -7.77
N LEU A 408 -13.37 8.75 -8.33
CA LEU A 408 -13.21 8.39 -9.74
C LEU A 408 -13.94 7.09 -10.09
N GLU A 409 -13.80 6.05 -9.27
CA GLU A 409 -14.27 4.70 -9.62
C GLU A 409 -15.72 4.43 -9.26
N ILE A 410 -16.34 5.20 -8.33
CA ILE A 410 -17.77 5.09 -8.04
C ILE A 410 -18.66 5.94 -8.94
N SER A 411 -18.09 6.85 -9.70
CA SER A 411 -18.82 7.74 -10.62
C SER A 411 -19.15 7.08 -11.95
N ASP A 412 -20.10 7.64 -12.66
CA ASP A 412 -20.35 7.30 -14.07
C ASP A 412 -19.18 7.73 -14.97
N GLY A 413 -18.50 8.81 -14.62
CA GLY A 413 -17.35 9.40 -15.31
C GLY A 413 -17.54 9.53 -16.82
N PRO A 414 -16.53 9.91 -17.57
CA PRO A 414 -16.52 9.72 -19.01
C PRO A 414 -16.26 8.24 -19.39
N SER A 415 -15.51 7.51 -18.57
CA SER A 415 -15.24 6.08 -18.79
C SER A 415 -14.96 5.35 -17.48
N ARG A 416 -15.74 4.32 -17.18
CA ARG A 416 -15.53 3.39 -16.04
C ARG A 416 -14.32 2.47 -16.21
N LEU A 417 -13.69 2.49 -17.38
CA LEU A 417 -12.50 1.69 -17.70
C LEU A 417 -11.20 2.36 -17.26
N VAL A 418 -11.25 3.62 -16.87
CA VAL A 418 -10.12 4.29 -16.21
C VAL A 418 -10.02 3.76 -14.81
N LYS A 419 -8.86 3.20 -14.46
CA LYS A 419 -8.57 2.68 -13.12
C LYS A 419 -7.47 3.51 -12.47
N TYR A 420 -7.77 4.02 -11.30
CA TYR A 420 -6.87 4.92 -10.56
C TYR A 420 -5.47 4.32 -10.37
N GLN A 421 -5.41 3.08 -9.85
CA GLN A 421 -4.14 2.39 -9.61
C GLN A 421 -3.32 2.20 -10.89
N GLU A 422 -3.96 1.87 -12.02
CA GLU A 422 -3.25 1.66 -13.28
C GLU A 422 -2.62 2.96 -13.79
N VAL A 423 -3.34 4.09 -13.68
CA VAL A 423 -2.82 5.39 -14.11
C VAL A 423 -1.68 5.84 -13.19
N VAL A 424 -1.89 5.77 -11.87
CA VAL A 424 -0.85 6.13 -10.89
C VAL A 424 0.41 5.28 -11.08
N HIS A 425 0.23 3.96 -11.28
CA HIS A 425 1.34 3.05 -11.51
C HIS A 425 2.10 3.38 -12.81
N ALA A 426 1.42 3.79 -13.89
CA ALA A 426 2.09 4.14 -15.14
C ALA A 426 3.09 5.30 -14.97
N TYR A 427 2.72 6.35 -14.22
CA TYR A 427 3.59 7.49 -13.91
C TYR A 427 4.70 7.13 -12.90
N TYR A 428 4.38 6.32 -11.90
CA TYR A 428 5.37 5.77 -10.98
C TYR A 428 6.42 4.92 -11.72
N ARG A 429 5.95 4.01 -12.58
CA ARG A 429 6.80 3.15 -13.41
C ARG A 429 7.77 3.99 -14.25
N ALA A 430 7.25 4.99 -14.95
CA ALA A 430 8.06 5.87 -15.78
C ALA A 430 9.15 6.57 -14.96
N ALA A 431 8.84 7.05 -13.76
CA ALA A 431 9.82 7.68 -12.88
C ALA A 431 10.89 6.68 -12.39
N ARG A 432 10.49 5.47 -11.98
CA ARG A 432 11.41 4.44 -11.50
C ARG A 432 12.32 3.89 -12.61
N GLU A 433 11.77 3.63 -13.79
CA GLU A 433 12.54 3.18 -14.96
C GLU A 433 13.50 4.27 -15.48
N ALA A 434 13.17 5.54 -15.25
CA ALA A 434 14.08 6.66 -15.44
C ALA A 434 15.13 6.79 -14.31
N GLY A 435 15.11 5.93 -13.30
CA GLY A 435 16.07 5.87 -12.20
C GLY A 435 15.87 6.91 -11.09
N ALA A 436 14.74 7.58 -11.03
CA ALA A 436 14.41 8.49 -9.95
C ALA A 436 13.94 7.74 -8.69
N ASP A 437 14.41 8.16 -7.52
CA ASP A 437 13.81 7.77 -6.25
C ASP A 437 12.52 8.56 -6.03
N VAL A 438 11.44 7.88 -5.61
CA VAL A 438 10.10 8.46 -5.50
C VAL A 438 9.55 8.23 -4.09
N ASP A 439 9.05 9.30 -3.46
CA ASP A 439 8.19 9.19 -2.27
C ASP A 439 6.72 9.20 -2.70
N VAL A 440 5.93 8.28 -2.16
CA VAL A 440 4.49 8.24 -2.37
C VAL A 440 3.82 8.89 -1.17
N VAL A 441 3.08 9.98 -1.43
CA VAL A 441 2.64 10.90 -0.37
C VAL A 441 1.15 11.23 -0.47
N PRO A 442 0.46 11.55 0.67
CA PRO A 442 -0.91 12.04 0.65
C PRO A 442 -1.02 13.47 0.12
N GLN A 443 -2.25 13.90 -0.20
CA GLN A 443 -2.51 15.29 -0.53
C GLN A 443 -2.13 16.29 0.58
N THR A 444 -2.02 15.85 1.82
CA THR A 444 -1.69 16.69 2.99
C THR A 444 -0.17 16.79 3.25
N ALA A 445 0.67 16.10 2.47
CA ALA A 445 2.11 16.08 2.70
C ALA A 445 2.76 17.46 2.52
N ASP A 446 3.85 17.70 3.25
CA ASP A 446 4.75 18.81 2.96
C ASP A 446 5.49 18.54 1.63
N LEU A 447 5.30 19.44 0.66
CA LEU A 447 5.90 19.34 -0.66
C LEU A 447 7.17 20.18 -0.83
N THR A 448 7.66 20.83 0.20
CA THR A 448 8.75 21.82 0.13
C THR A 448 10.12 21.23 -0.26
N SER A 449 10.33 19.94 -0.02
CA SER A 449 11.58 19.22 -0.32
C SER A 449 11.64 18.62 -1.73
N TYR A 450 10.52 18.60 -2.48
CA TYR A 450 10.46 17.95 -3.79
C TYR A 450 10.63 18.93 -4.92
N ASP A 451 11.43 18.59 -5.92
CA ASP A 451 11.59 19.35 -7.16
C ASP A 451 10.56 18.95 -8.21
N VAL A 452 10.07 17.72 -8.14
CA VAL A 452 9.04 17.19 -9.03
C VAL A 452 7.89 16.62 -8.21
N VAL A 453 6.67 17.02 -8.54
CA VAL A 453 5.45 16.43 -7.97
C VAL A 453 4.61 15.86 -9.10
N LEU A 454 4.44 14.54 -9.11
CA LEU A 454 3.54 13.80 -9.99
C LEU A 454 2.21 13.61 -9.27
N ALA A 455 1.13 14.12 -9.81
CA ALA A 455 -0.22 14.02 -9.24
C ALA A 455 -1.22 13.49 -10.30
N PRO A 456 -1.02 12.24 -10.80
CA PRO A 456 -1.89 11.68 -11.83
C PRO A 456 -3.30 11.46 -11.30
N VAL A 457 -4.29 11.81 -12.11
CA VAL A 457 -5.73 11.69 -11.79
C VAL A 457 -6.05 12.25 -10.39
N LEU A 458 -5.60 13.47 -10.13
CA LEU A 458 -5.92 14.20 -8.91
C LEU A 458 -7.39 14.66 -8.96
N HIS A 459 -8.31 13.69 -8.89
CA HIS A 459 -9.75 13.87 -9.16
C HIS A 459 -10.37 14.88 -8.20
N LEU A 460 -10.12 14.69 -6.91
CA LEU A 460 -10.52 15.64 -5.87
C LEU A 460 -9.31 16.50 -5.46
N VAL A 461 -9.53 17.79 -5.35
CA VAL A 461 -8.54 18.73 -4.82
C VAL A 461 -9.04 19.24 -3.48
N LYS A 462 -8.30 18.88 -2.41
CA LYS A 462 -8.71 19.10 -1.03
C LYS A 462 -7.87 20.19 -0.35
N GLY A 463 -8.55 20.98 0.50
CA GLY A 463 -7.88 21.99 1.33
C GLY A 463 -7.02 22.95 0.51
N ASP A 464 -5.78 23.15 0.93
CA ASP A 464 -4.78 24.07 0.37
C ASP A 464 -3.82 23.40 -0.64
N LEU A 465 -4.16 22.23 -1.16
CA LEU A 465 -3.26 21.51 -2.05
C LEU A 465 -2.91 22.30 -3.32
N ALA A 466 -3.88 23.00 -3.91
CA ALA A 466 -3.63 23.80 -5.12
C ALA A 466 -2.53 24.85 -4.88
N GLU A 467 -2.62 25.59 -3.77
CA GLU A 467 -1.63 26.60 -3.37
C GLU A 467 -0.26 25.99 -3.08
N ARG A 468 -0.23 24.79 -2.46
CA ARG A 468 1.05 24.10 -2.23
C ARG A 468 1.69 23.60 -3.52
N LEU A 469 0.91 23.14 -4.49
CA LEU A 469 1.40 22.79 -5.83
C LEU A 469 1.90 24.03 -6.59
N GLU A 470 1.18 25.16 -6.50
CA GLU A 470 1.64 26.45 -7.04
C GLU A 470 2.98 26.86 -6.42
N ALA A 471 3.14 26.70 -5.10
CA ALA A 471 4.39 27.01 -4.40
C ALA A 471 5.56 26.12 -4.88
N VAL A 472 5.31 24.85 -5.24
CA VAL A 472 6.33 23.99 -5.87
C VAL A 472 6.80 24.59 -7.20
N ALA A 473 5.89 24.92 -8.09
CA ALA A 473 6.24 25.51 -9.38
C ALA A 473 6.87 26.90 -9.22
N ALA A 474 6.31 27.75 -8.35
CA ALA A 474 6.80 29.13 -8.13
C ALA A 474 8.28 29.16 -7.70
N ARG A 475 8.78 28.19 -6.91
CA ARG A 475 10.17 28.11 -6.47
C ARG A 475 11.11 27.43 -7.47
N GLY A 476 10.61 27.00 -8.63
CA GLY A 476 11.42 26.39 -9.69
C GLY A 476 11.19 24.90 -9.90
N GLY A 477 10.30 24.26 -9.13
CA GLY A 477 9.93 22.86 -9.31
C GLY A 477 8.99 22.62 -10.50
N THR A 478 8.66 21.36 -10.75
CA THR A 478 7.71 20.95 -11.78
C THR A 478 6.57 20.16 -11.16
N VAL A 479 5.33 20.54 -11.50
CA VAL A 479 4.12 19.79 -11.15
C VAL A 479 3.55 19.17 -12.41
N LEU A 480 3.23 17.88 -12.36
CA LEU A 480 2.54 17.16 -13.43
C LEU A 480 1.23 16.61 -12.92
N THR A 481 0.13 16.93 -13.60
CA THR A 481 -1.17 16.28 -13.38
C THR A 481 -1.78 15.83 -14.71
N THR A 482 -2.87 15.07 -14.62
CA THR A 482 -3.43 14.42 -15.81
C THR A 482 -4.94 14.70 -15.96
N PHE A 483 -5.51 14.19 -17.03
CA PHE A 483 -6.95 14.18 -17.29
C PHE A 483 -7.75 13.80 -16.03
N LEU A 484 -8.99 14.23 -15.96
CA LEU A 484 -9.92 14.04 -14.84
C LEU A 484 -9.43 14.58 -13.48
N SER A 485 -8.41 15.45 -13.47
CA SER A 485 -7.97 16.15 -12.26
C SER A 485 -8.81 17.41 -12.01
N GLY A 486 -8.95 17.80 -10.73
CA GLY A 486 -9.67 19.01 -10.33
C GLY A 486 -11.15 18.98 -10.68
N ARG A 487 -11.78 17.82 -10.59
CA ARG A 487 -13.21 17.64 -10.91
C ARG A 487 -14.11 17.96 -9.72
N GLY A 488 -13.67 17.66 -8.52
CA GLY A 488 -14.47 17.87 -7.30
C GLY A 488 -13.64 18.37 -6.13
N ASP A 489 -14.37 18.96 -5.17
CA ASP A 489 -13.87 19.27 -3.84
C ASP A 489 -13.79 18.00 -2.96
N GLU A 490 -13.53 18.14 -1.67
CA GLU A 490 -13.43 17.02 -0.71
C GLU A 490 -14.71 16.20 -0.55
N HIS A 491 -15.85 16.67 -1.07
CA HIS A 491 -17.15 15.99 -1.03
C HIS A 491 -17.56 15.44 -2.42
N ASP A 492 -16.65 15.48 -3.41
CA ASP A 492 -16.91 15.14 -4.82
C ASP A 492 -17.97 16.05 -5.46
N ARG A 493 -18.05 17.29 -5.00
CA ARG A 493 -18.91 18.30 -5.57
C ARG A 493 -18.11 19.15 -6.56
N ALA A 494 -18.65 19.32 -7.77
CA ALA A 494 -18.00 20.07 -8.82
C ALA A 494 -17.71 21.52 -8.41
N PHE A 495 -16.53 22.01 -8.76
CA PHE A 495 -16.18 23.42 -8.60
C PHE A 495 -17.05 24.29 -9.53
N LEU A 496 -17.37 25.51 -9.10
CA LEU A 496 -18.12 26.51 -9.89
C LEU A 496 -17.19 27.35 -10.81
N THR A 497 -16.04 26.81 -11.14
CA THR A 497 -15.01 27.39 -12.00
C THR A 497 -14.75 26.50 -13.21
N ASP A 498 -13.96 27.00 -14.17
CA ASP A 498 -13.49 26.17 -15.29
C ASP A 498 -12.68 24.97 -14.76
N VAL A 499 -12.78 23.83 -15.46
CA VAL A 499 -11.96 22.65 -15.19
C VAL A 499 -10.52 22.92 -15.71
N PRO A 500 -9.50 22.56 -14.96
CA PRO A 500 -9.42 21.68 -13.81
C PRO A 500 -9.57 22.37 -12.43
N GLY A 501 -10.63 23.12 -12.21
CA GLY A 501 -10.96 23.71 -10.91
C GLY A 501 -9.84 24.62 -10.36
N PRO A 502 -9.45 24.46 -9.09
CA PRO A 502 -8.41 25.30 -8.48
C PRO A 502 -7.02 25.08 -9.11
N LEU A 503 -6.82 24.04 -9.92
CA LEU A 503 -5.55 23.80 -10.62
C LEU A 503 -5.43 24.60 -11.92
N ALA A 504 -6.53 25.22 -12.44
CA ALA A 504 -6.55 25.89 -13.71
C ALA A 504 -5.49 27.01 -13.83
N PRO A 505 -5.24 27.86 -12.82
CA PRO A 505 -4.18 28.88 -12.89
C PRO A 505 -2.78 28.27 -13.02
N LEU A 506 -2.49 27.23 -12.24
CA LEU A 506 -1.21 26.54 -12.28
C LEU A 506 -0.99 25.85 -13.62
N MET A 507 -1.98 25.12 -14.10
CA MET A 507 -1.88 24.35 -15.37
C MET A 507 -1.95 25.24 -16.61
N GLY A 508 -2.46 26.47 -16.49
CA GLY A 508 -2.61 27.41 -17.61
C GLY A 508 -3.53 26.88 -18.72
N VAL A 509 -4.55 26.11 -18.35
CA VAL A 509 -5.52 25.50 -19.29
C VAL A 509 -6.95 25.63 -18.80
N ARG A 510 -7.88 25.45 -19.74
CA ARG A 510 -9.30 25.21 -19.51
C ARG A 510 -9.71 23.98 -20.30
N ILE A 511 -10.52 23.13 -19.72
CA ILE A 511 -11.09 21.96 -20.38
C ILE A 511 -12.52 22.27 -20.77
N ASP A 512 -12.81 22.31 -22.07
CA ASP A 512 -14.14 22.63 -22.59
C ASP A 512 -15.05 21.40 -22.61
N GLU A 513 -14.53 20.29 -23.12
CA GLU A 513 -15.27 19.04 -23.32
C GLU A 513 -14.35 17.84 -23.07
N TRP A 514 -14.96 16.67 -22.94
CA TRP A 514 -14.25 15.40 -22.93
C TRP A 514 -14.97 14.39 -23.84
N ASP A 515 -14.16 13.62 -24.58
CA ASP A 515 -14.62 12.47 -25.34
C ASP A 515 -14.17 11.18 -24.66
N ALA A 516 -14.98 10.12 -24.77
CA ALA A 516 -14.63 8.80 -24.31
C ALA A 516 -14.91 7.77 -25.41
N ARG A 517 -13.91 6.95 -25.72
CA ARG A 517 -14.00 5.98 -26.81
C ARG A 517 -13.92 4.55 -26.27
N PRO A 518 -14.55 3.58 -26.96
CA PRO A 518 -14.50 2.18 -26.57
C PRO A 518 -13.08 1.63 -26.49
N PRO A 519 -12.85 0.55 -25.70
CA PRO A 519 -11.59 -0.17 -25.70
C PRO A 519 -11.17 -0.58 -27.11
N GLY A 520 -9.90 -0.44 -27.42
CA GLY A 520 -9.32 -0.72 -28.73
C GLY A 520 -9.29 0.48 -29.68
N PHE A 521 -10.03 1.56 -29.42
CA PHE A 521 -9.81 2.81 -30.11
C PHE A 521 -8.57 3.52 -29.61
N THR A 522 -7.69 3.91 -30.51
CA THR A 522 -6.52 4.74 -30.22
C THR A 522 -6.41 5.85 -31.26
N GLN A 523 -5.75 6.94 -30.87
CA GLN A 523 -5.34 7.96 -31.84
C GLN A 523 -3.90 8.41 -31.58
N PRO A 524 -3.16 8.79 -32.63
CA PRO A 524 -1.77 9.15 -32.48
C PRO A 524 -1.60 10.47 -31.72
N VAL A 525 -0.48 10.54 -30.96
CA VAL A 525 0.11 11.76 -30.39
C VAL A 525 1.52 11.90 -30.98
N PRO A 526 1.62 12.45 -32.20
CA PRO A 526 2.82 12.31 -33.05
C PRO A 526 4.11 12.82 -32.41
N GLU A 527 4.06 13.94 -31.67
CA GLU A 527 5.23 14.59 -31.06
C GLU A 527 5.85 13.76 -29.94
N LEU A 528 5.11 12.77 -29.41
CA LEU A 528 5.59 11.80 -28.41
C LEU A 528 5.87 10.43 -29.02
N GLY A 529 5.52 10.20 -30.30
CA GLY A 529 5.54 8.86 -30.89
C GLY A 529 4.59 7.87 -30.18
N SER A 530 3.50 8.37 -29.60
CA SER A 530 2.63 7.67 -28.65
C SER A 530 1.21 7.56 -29.18
N GLN A 531 0.40 6.75 -28.47
CA GLN A 531 -1.05 6.60 -28.70
C GLN A 531 -1.83 7.06 -27.47
N ALA A 532 -2.92 7.80 -27.73
CA ALA A 532 -3.93 8.17 -26.74
C ALA A 532 -5.11 7.21 -26.80
N ARG A 533 -5.76 6.94 -25.66
CA ARG A 533 -6.89 6.00 -25.55
C ARG A 533 -7.89 6.39 -24.46
N LEU A 534 -9.06 5.77 -24.46
CA LEU A 534 -10.13 5.79 -23.46
C LEU A 534 -10.77 7.17 -23.23
N VAL A 535 -10.01 8.17 -22.81
CA VAL A 535 -10.50 9.51 -22.44
C VAL A 535 -9.63 10.56 -23.11
N PHE A 536 -10.28 11.56 -23.71
CA PHE A 536 -9.65 12.65 -24.47
C PHE A 536 -10.29 13.97 -24.02
N GLU A 537 -9.57 14.81 -23.33
CA GLU A 537 -10.06 16.13 -22.95
C GLU A 537 -9.68 17.17 -24.00
N ILE A 538 -10.64 18.03 -24.36
CA ILE A 538 -10.45 19.10 -25.34
C ILE A 538 -9.96 20.33 -24.58
N VAL A 539 -8.65 20.56 -24.69
CA VAL A 539 -7.93 21.58 -23.92
C VAL A 539 -7.88 22.89 -24.68
N GLN A 540 -8.22 23.98 -23.97
CA GLN A 540 -7.98 25.36 -24.41
C GLN A 540 -6.83 25.93 -23.58
N PRO A 541 -5.69 26.25 -24.20
CA PRO A 541 -4.58 26.91 -23.50
C PRO A 541 -5.01 28.30 -22.96
N ARG A 542 -4.59 28.57 -21.73
CA ARG A 542 -4.75 29.87 -21.02
C ARG A 542 -3.41 30.38 -20.50
N GLY A 543 -2.40 30.28 -21.32
CA GLY A 543 -0.99 30.55 -21.00
C GLY A 543 -0.07 29.36 -21.24
N ALA A 544 -0.58 28.16 -21.13
CA ALA A 544 0.19 26.95 -21.42
C ALA A 544 0.51 26.80 -22.92
N GLU A 545 1.65 26.20 -23.20
CA GLU A 545 2.10 25.86 -24.56
C GLU A 545 1.80 24.40 -24.85
N PRO A 546 1.28 24.04 -26.05
CA PRO A 546 1.16 22.66 -26.49
C PRO A 546 2.55 22.00 -26.58
N VAL A 547 2.70 20.83 -25.95
CA VAL A 547 3.89 19.96 -26.09
C VAL A 547 3.63 18.87 -27.11
N ALA A 548 2.38 18.38 -27.15
CA ALA A 548 1.91 17.38 -28.08
C ALA A 548 0.42 17.56 -28.35
N THR A 549 -0.04 17.13 -29.54
CA THR A 549 -1.40 17.31 -30.02
C THR A 549 -2.04 15.99 -30.41
N TYR A 550 -3.38 15.95 -30.42
CA TYR A 550 -4.11 14.83 -30.98
C TYR A 550 -3.98 14.78 -32.52
N GLY A 551 -3.71 13.62 -33.06
CA GLY A 551 -3.46 13.45 -34.49
C GLY A 551 -4.68 13.10 -35.35
N SER A 552 -5.86 12.88 -34.75
CA SER A 552 -7.07 12.48 -35.46
C SER A 552 -8.35 12.95 -34.74
N ASP A 553 -9.51 12.61 -35.33
CA ASP A 553 -10.84 13.04 -34.90
C ASP A 553 -11.12 14.53 -35.19
N PHE A 554 -12.32 15.04 -34.82
CA PHE A 554 -12.71 16.44 -35.07
C PHE A 554 -11.87 17.45 -34.24
N TYR A 555 -11.23 17.00 -33.15
CA TYR A 555 -10.35 17.78 -32.30
C TYR A 555 -8.86 17.56 -32.61
N ALA A 556 -8.55 17.00 -33.79
CA ALA A 556 -7.14 16.89 -34.22
C ALA A 556 -6.44 18.26 -34.19
N GLY A 557 -5.20 18.28 -33.71
CA GLY A 557 -4.41 19.49 -33.53
C GLY A 557 -4.68 20.25 -32.25
N THR A 558 -5.69 19.85 -31.42
CA THR A 558 -5.81 20.38 -30.06
C THR A 558 -4.80 19.71 -29.12
N PRO A 559 -4.39 20.38 -28.02
CA PRO A 559 -3.35 19.85 -27.14
C PRO A 559 -3.77 18.54 -26.45
N ALA A 560 -2.94 17.52 -26.54
CA ALA A 560 -2.98 16.30 -25.72
C ALA A 560 -2.07 16.40 -24.50
N VAL A 561 -0.98 17.19 -24.60
CA VAL A 561 -0.07 17.50 -23.51
C VAL A 561 0.30 18.98 -23.57
N THR A 562 0.23 19.68 -22.44
CA THR A 562 0.62 21.07 -22.33
C THR A 562 1.69 21.28 -21.26
N ARG A 563 2.41 22.40 -21.37
CA ARG A 563 3.36 22.89 -20.37
C ARG A 563 3.07 24.36 -20.12
N ASN A 564 2.91 24.75 -18.87
CA ASN A 564 2.75 26.14 -18.45
C ASN A 564 3.93 26.59 -17.62
N ALA A 565 4.53 27.74 -17.96
CA ALA A 565 5.52 28.40 -17.14
C ALA A 565 4.82 29.04 -15.93
N PHE A 566 5.27 28.74 -14.72
CA PHE A 566 4.67 29.29 -13.49
C PHE A 566 5.78 29.66 -12.49
N GLY A 567 5.92 30.94 -12.19
CA GLY A 567 7.01 31.44 -11.36
C GLY A 567 8.37 31.13 -11.99
N ALA A 568 9.26 30.45 -11.23
CA ALA A 568 10.58 30.00 -11.72
C ALA A 568 10.56 28.57 -12.30
N GLY A 569 9.43 27.86 -12.17
CA GLY A 569 9.25 26.47 -12.62
C GLY A 569 8.16 26.33 -13.67
N GLU A 570 7.51 25.17 -13.66
CA GLU A 570 6.51 24.85 -14.67
C GLU A 570 5.47 23.82 -14.18
N ALA A 571 4.35 23.75 -14.90
CA ALA A 571 3.32 22.76 -14.70
C ALA A 571 2.98 22.04 -16.02
N TRP A 572 2.77 20.74 -15.94
CA TRP A 572 2.42 19.89 -17.07
C TRP A 572 1.02 19.30 -16.90
N TYR A 573 0.24 19.32 -17.98
CA TYR A 573 -1.09 18.70 -18.02
C TYR A 573 -1.16 17.68 -19.14
N VAL A 574 -1.49 16.42 -18.82
CA VAL A 574 -1.67 15.33 -19.79
C VAL A 574 -3.16 15.04 -19.92
N ALA A 575 -3.76 15.46 -21.01
CA ALA A 575 -5.21 15.52 -21.22
C ALA A 575 -5.85 14.19 -21.67
N THR A 576 -5.12 13.07 -21.64
CA THR A 576 -5.58 11.76 -22.11
C THR A 576 -4.84 10.62 -21.45
N VAL A 577 -5.36 9.40 -21.57
CA VAL A 577 -4.63 8.18 -21.22
C VAL A 577 -3.62 7.87 -22.33
N LEU A 578 -2.37 8.20 -22.13
CA LEU A 578 -1.27 7.80 -23.01
C LEU A 578 -0.93 6.32 -22.84
N ASP A 579 -0.38 5.70 -23.88
CA ASP A 579 0.32 4.42 -23.72
C ASP A 579 1.63 4.61 -22.92
N GLN A 580 2.23 3.50 -22.46
CA GLN A 580 3.41 3.61 -21.57
C GLN A 580 4.58 4.38 -22.20
N PRO A 581 4.94 4.19 -23.50
CA PRO A 581 5.99 5.00 -24.11
C PRO A 581 5.75 6.50 -24.07
N GLY A 582 4.50 6.94 -24.17
CA GLY A 582 4.14 8.35 -24.06
C GLY A 582 4.29 8.89 -22.65
N VAL A 583 3.88 8.10 -21.66
CA VAL A 583 4.08 8.44 -20.23
C VAL A 583 5.57 8.53 -19.90
N ASP A 584 6.36 7.54 -20.38
CA ASP A 584 7.80 7.48 -20.15
C ASP A 584 8.51 8.73 -20.70
N GLU A 585 8.15 9.16 -21.92
CA GLU A 585 8.77 10.33 -22.54
C GLU A 585 8.40 11.63 -21.80
N VAL A 586 7.12 11.79 -21.40
CA VAL A 586 6.69 12.97 -20.63
C VAL A 586 7.43 13.03 -19.29
N VAL A 587 7.42 11.93 -18.51
CA VAL A 587 8.07 11.88 -17.20
C VAL A 587 9.57 12.06 -17.33
N ARG A 588 10.21 11.45 -18.34
CA ARG A 588 11.64 11.64 -18.60
C ARG A 588 11.99 13.11 -18.85
N ARG A 589 11.19 13.86 -19.64
CA ARG A 589 11.40 15.31 -19.87
C ARG A 589 11.30 16.10 -18.57
N VAL A 590 10.32 15.78 -17.74
CA VAL A 590 10.12 16.43 -16.44
C VAL A 590 11.31 16.18 -15.50
N LEU A 591 11.75 14.92 -15.37
CA LEU A 591 12.88 14.57 -14.50
C LEU A 591 14.22 15.12 -14.99
N ALA A 592 14.45 15.11 -16.31
CA ALA A 592 15.68 15.62 -16.92
C ALA A 592 15.92 17.11 -16.61
N ARG A 593 14.85 17.91 -16.51
CA ARG A 593 14.93 19.34 -16.15
C ARG A 593 15.59 19.58 -14.77
N HIS A 594 15.47 18.62 -13.87
CA HIS A 594 15.93 18.71 -12.49
C HIS A 594 17.16 17.83 -12.19
N ASP A 595 17.80 17.28 -13.21
CA ASP A 595 18.92 16.34 -13.09
C ASP A 595 18.57 15.14 -12.20
N LEU A 596 17.34 14.60 -12.37
CA LEU A 596 16.81 13.48 -11.61
C LEU A 596 16.80 12.15 -12.37
N LEU A 597 17.38 12.12 -13.57
CA LEU A 597 17.58 10.86 -14.28
C LEU A 597 18.67 10.05 -13.61
N GLY A 598 18.39 8.77 -13.40
CA GLY A 598 19.35 7.86 -12.79
C GLY A 598 20.53 7.50 -13.71
N PRO A 599 21.55 6.86 -13.15
CA PRO A 599 22.80 6.56 -13.88
C PRO A 599 22.68 5.41 -14.90
N TYR A 600 21.59 4.62 -14.88
CA TYR A 600 21.41 3.42 -15.70
C TYR A 600 20.11 3.45 -16.52
N THR A 601 19.70 4.62 -17.00
CA THR A 601 18.50 4.80 -17.84
C THR A 601 18.54 4.07 -19.17
N ASP A 602 19.72 3.69 -19.64
CA ASP A 602 19.94 2.84 -20.81
C ASP A 602 19.75 1.33 -20.51
N HIS A 603 19.56 0.99 -19.24
CA HIS A 603 19.28 -0.36 -18.74
C HIS A 603 18.00 -0.41 -17.88
N PRO A 604 16.82 -0.12 -18.44
CA PRO A 604 15.57 0.02 -17.66
C PRO A 604 15.14 -1.27 -16.93
N VAL A 605 15.72 -2.40 -17.29
CA VAL A 605 15.50 -3.70 -16.61
C VAL A 605 16.27 -3.83 -15.30
N VAL A 606 17.22 -2.94 -15.03
CA VAL A 606 17.97 -2.85 -13.78
C VAL A 606 17.35 -1.74 -12.93
N GLU A 607 16.62 -2.15 -11.92
CA GLU A 607 16.07 -1.21 -10.94
C GLU A 607 17.20 -0.64 -10.08
N THR A 608 17.15 0.67 -9.86
CA THR A 608 18.07 1.38 -8.96
C THR A 608 17.29 1.97 -7.79
N ALA A 609 17.85 1.91 -6.59
CA ALA A 609 17.30 2.61 -5.42
C ALA A 609 18.43 3.13 -4.54
N THR A 610 18.26 4.33 -4.00
CA THR A 610 19.24 4.93 -3.10
C THR A 610 18.74 4.94 -1.67
N ARG A 611 19.58 4.52 -0.72
CA ARG A 611 19.32 4.73 0.70
C ARG A 611 20.50 5.45 1.36
N VAL A 612 20.20 6.27 2.36
CA VAL A 612 21.18 6.96 3.18
C VAL A 612 21.04 6.48 4.61
N ALA A 613 22.07 5.80 5.12
CA ALA A 613 22.09 5.32 6.48
C ALA A 613 22.16 6.47 7.51
N PRO A 614 21.84 6.23 8.80
CA PRO A 614 21.85 7.28 9.83
C PRO A 614 23.21 7.96 10.04
N ASP A 615 24.30 7.28 9.69
CA ASP A 615 25.68 7.83 9.74
C ASP A 615 26.08 8.62 8.48
N GLY A 616 25.16 8.77 7.50
CA GLY A 616 25.39 9.44 6.24
C GLY A 616 25.93 8.56 5.12
N THR A 617 26.19 7.27 5.37
CA THR A 617 26.63 6.31 4.36
C THR A 617 25.57 6.17 3.26
N ARG A 618 25.99 6.37 2.00
CA ARG A 618 25.10 6.20 0.84
C ARG A 618 25.20 4.79 0.29
N LEU A 619 24.04 4.16 0.10
CA LEU A 619 23.90 2.83 -0.47
C LEU A 619 23.14 2.93 -1.80
N LEU A 620 23.69 2.35 -2.86
CA LEU A 620 23.01 2.19 -4.14
C LEU A 620 22.69 0.71 -4.34
N PHE A 621 21.41 0.41 -4.44
CA PHE A 621 20.90 -0.91 -4.79
C PHE A 621 20.77 -1.01 -6.30
N LEU A 622 21.24 -2.12 -6.86
CA LEU A 622 21.05 -2.50 -8.25
C LEU A 622 20.38 -3.87 -8.29
N LEU A 623 19.22 -3.97 -8.93
CA LEU A 623 18.38 -5.15 -8.97
C LEU A 623 18.10 -5.52 -10.43
N ASN A 624 18.64 -6.66 -10.88
CA ASN A 624 18.40 -7.15 -12.23
C ASN A 624 17.14 -8.02 -12.26
N HIS A 625 16.05 -7.51 -12.83
CA HIS A 625 14.77 -8.22 -12.91
C HIS A 625 14.65 -9.18 -14.10
N THR A 626 15.76 -9.51 -14.77
CA THR A 626 15.73 -10.40 -15.93
C THR A 626 16.46 -11.71 -15.67
N PRO A 627 16.12 -12.77 -16.42
CA PRO A 627 16.85 -14.04 -16.39
C PRO A 627 18.19 -13.99 -17.14
N GLU A 628 18.59 -12.83 -17.66
CA GLU A 628 19.86 -12.63 -18.35
C GLU A 628 20.80 -11.76 -17.52
N PRO A 629 22.13 -11.93 -17.63
CA PRO A 629 23.07 -11.06 -16.96
C PRO A 629 22.99 -9.62 -17.48
N ALA A 630 22.94 -8.64 -16.57
CA ALA A 630 23.05 -7.23 -16.93
C ALA A 630 24.50 -6.74 -16.87
N ARG A 631 24.98 -6.16 -17.96
CA ARG A 631 26.34 -5.62 -18.09
C ARG A 631 26.28 -4.10 -18.03
N LEU A 632 26.81 -3.54 -16.97
CA LEU A 632 26.80 -2.11 -16.65
C LEU A 632 28.23 -1.56 -16.64
N THR A 633 28.34 -0.24 -16.64
CA THR A 633 29.57 0.48 -16.31
C THR A 633 29.40 1.18 -14.97
N ALA A 634 30.30 0.99 -14.03
CA ALA A 634 30.21 1.62 -12.71
C ALA A 634 30.26 3.16 -12.81
N HIS A 635 29.21 3.82 -12.37
CA HIS A 635 29.10 5.29 -12.38
C HIS A 635 29.88 5.97 -11.26
N THR A 636 30.20 5.23 -10.21
CA THR A 636 30.94 5.70 -9.03
C THR A 636 31.80 4.59 -8.48
N THR A 637 32.84 4.94 -7.76
CA THR A 637 33.63 3.99 -6.99
C THR A 637 32.82 3.51 -5.80
N ALA A 638 32.69 2.20 -5.61
CA ALA A 638 31.88 1.60 -4.57
C ALA A 638 32.36 0.22 -4.18
N THR A 639 31.98 -0.22 -2.97
CA THR A 639 32.19 -1.60 -2.48
C THR A 639 30.83 -2.28 -2.34
N ASP A 640 30.67 -3.44 -3.00
CA ASP A 640 29.46 -4.27 -2.85
C ASP A 640 29.48 -4.97 -1.49
N LEU A 641 28.46 -4.75 -0.69
CA LEU A 641 28.35 -5.27 0.67
C LEU A 641 28.09 -6.79 0.72
N LEU A 642 27.54 -7.37 -0.34
CA LEU A 642 27.26 -8.80 -0.41
C LEU A 642 28.49 -9.65 -0.80
N THR A 643 29.37 -9.10 -1.62
CA THR A 643 30.56 -9.82 -2.13
C THR A 643 31.88 -9.29 -1.59
N GLY A 644 31.89 -8.09 -1.02
CA GLY A 644 33.11 -7.38 -0.61
C GLY A 644 33.94 -6.84 -1.79
N LYS A 645 33.47 -7.00 -3.03
CA LYS A 645 34.18 -6.56 -4.22
C LYS A 645 34.12 -5.03 -4.34
N ARG A 646 35.29 -4.40 -4.47
CA ARG A 646 35.42 -2.99 -4.81
C ARG A 646 35.49 -2.82 -6.33
N THR A 647 34.74 -1.85 -6.87
CA THR A 647 34.71 -1.51 -8.30
C THR A 647 34.97 -0.02 -8.45
N GLU A 648 35.89 0.35 -9.33
CA GLU A 648 36.20 1.75 -9.61
C GLU A 648 35.21 2.35 -10.61
N LYS A 649 35.01 3.67 -10.55
CA LYS A 649 34.23 4.39 -11.56
C LYS A 649 34.79 4.11 -12.95
N GLY A 650 33.94 3.76 -13.89
CA GLY A 650 34.26 3.40 -15.26
C GLY A 650 34.60 1.95 -15.51
N GLU A 651 34.74 1.13 -14.48
CA GLU A 651 34.96 -0.30 -14.63
C GLU A 651 33.68 -1.08 -14.99
N PRO A 652 33.81 -2.24 -15.65
CA PRO A 652 32.68 -3.12 -15.89
C PRO A 652 32.07 -3.67 -14.59
N LEU A 653 30.76 -3.57 -14.49
CA LEU A 653 29.95 -4.15 -13.42
C LEU A 653 28.93 -5.11 -14.03
N THR A 654 28.93 -6.37 -13.61
CA THR A 654 27.98 -7.35 -14.11
C THR A 654 27.09 -7.82 -12.96
N LEU A 655 25.79 -7.78 -13.17
CA LEU A 655 24.80 -8.42 -12.32
C LEU A 655 24.40 -9.75 -12.93
N ASP A 656 24.39 -10.80 -12.14
CA ASP A 656 23.90 -12.12 -12.55
C ASP A 656 22.39 -12.07 -12.92
N PRO A 657 21.86 -13.10 -13.59
CA PRO A 657 20.40 -13.27 -13.73
C PRO A 657 19.71 -13.17 -12.37
N LEU A 658 18.65 -12.36 -12.27
CA LEU A 658 17.96 -12.05 -11.01
C LEU A 658 18.91 -11.59 -9.88
N GLY A 659 20.03 -11.01 -10.26
CA GLY A 659 21.12 -10.62 -9.35
C GLY A 659 20.86 -9.28 -8.65
N THR A 660 21.49 -9.16 -7.49
CA THR A 660 21.43 -7.94 -6.66
C THR A 660 22.84 -7.52 -6.27
N ALA A 661 23.16 -6.24 -6.35
CA ALA A 661 24.31 -5.62 -5.72
C ALA A 661 23.87 -4.51 -4.77
N ILE A 662 24.54 -4.41 -3.63
CA ILE A 662 24.33 -3.34 -2.63
C ILE A 662 25.63 -2.58 -2.48
N LEU A 663 25.74 -1.48 -3.18
CA LEU A 663 26.97 -0.72 -3.34
C LEU A 663 27.06 0.38 -2.27
N ARG A 664 28.04 0.28 -1.39
CA ARG A 664 28.42 1.38 -0.51
C ARG A 664 29.30 2.34 -1.32
N ILE A 665 28.76 3.54 -1.55
CA ILE A 665 29.44 4.61 -2.31
C ILE A 665 30.57 5.19 -1.47
N GLU A 666 31.74 5.37 -2.10
CA GLU A 666 32.96 5.95 -1.48
C GLU A 666 33.08 7.46 -1.73
#